data_1bd2431978c38a5b4b9479a9738410c8
#
_entry.id   1bd2431978c38a5b4b9479a9738410c8
#
_cell.length_a   1.000
_cell.length_b   1.000
_cell.length_c   1.000
_cell.angle_alpha   90.00
_cell.angle_beta   90.00
_cell.angle_gamma   90.00
#
_symmetry.space_group_name_H-M   'P 1'
#
loop_
_entity.id
_entity.type
_entity.pdbx_description
1 polymer ?
#
loop_
_entity_poly.entity_id
_entity_poly.type
_entity_poly.pdbx_seq_one_letter_code
_entity_poly.pdbx_strand_id
1 'polypeptide(L)'
;MNRQTKSLTTCFMAIERTGPESVPMPNSQERAHFPRANLLKKQLEKRILVLDGAMGTMIQGYKLDEEDYRGERFADHDCDLKGNNDLLSLTRPEIIKEIYQSYLDAGADILETNTFNATTIAMADYEMEHLVPEINRESARLAREVADAATTQNPDKPRFVAGVLGPTNRTASISPDVNNPGYRNTSFEALAVAYKEAALALIEGGSDILLIETIFDTLNAKAAIFAVKELFDELGYELPIMISGTITDASGRTLSGQTTEAFWNSVQHANPISVGLNCALGASELRPYLEELSNIANTYISAHPNAGLPNAFGEYDQAPDEMADIVAEFAESGLVNIIGGCCGSTPAHIRAIAEKMTSIERRQIPEIPVACRLSGLEPFNIFADSLFINVGERCNVTGSARFKRLIIEEDYDTALDVARQQVENGAQVIDINMDEGMLDAKKAITTFLNLVASEPDISRVPVMVDSSKWEVIEAGLQCIQGKGIVNSISLKEGEEAFRHQARLCRNYGAAVVVMAFDETGQADTEARKIEICKRSYDILVNEVGFPPQDIIFDPNIFAVATGIDEHNNYAVDFINATRYIKENLPHAMISGGVSNVSFSFRGNNPVREAIHAVFLYHAIKDGLTMGIVNAGQLEIYEEIPEALRERVEDVILNRNNEATEALLAIAENYRGGSTGQKKVEDLSWREQDVNKRLEHALVKGITTFIVEDTEEARQRAERPIHVIEGPLMDGMNVVGDLFGAGKMFLPQVVKSARVMKQAVAHLIPFIEEEKDGDVQSNGKILMATVKGDVHDIGKNIVGVVLACNNFEVIDLGVMVPCEKILQAAKEENVDIIGLSGLITPSLDEMVHVASEMQRQDMH
;
A
#
# COMPACT_ATOMS: atom_id res chain seq x y z
N MET A 1 12.64 -52.33 -20.27
CA MET A 1 11.51 -51.87 -21.07
C MET A 1 11.21 -50.43 -20.70
N ASN A 2 11.57 -49.53 -21.62
CA ASN A 2 11.51 -48.09 -21.47
C ASN A 2 10.07 -47.58 -21.33
N ARG A 3 9.84 -46.71 -20.35
CA ARG A 3 8.79 -45.70 -20.44
C ARG A 3 9.44 -44.32 -20.40
N GLN A 4 9.37 -43.66 -21.56
CA GLN A 4 9.79 -42.28 -21.76
C GLN A 4 8.86 -41.32 -21.04
N THR A 5 9.44 -40.50 -20.15
CA THR A 5 8.86 -39.27 -19.64
C THR A 5 8.91 -38.24 -20.79
N LYS A 6 7.79 -37.82 -21.28
CA LYS A 6 7.68 -36.66 -22.17
C LYS A 6 7.67 -35.39 -21.32
N SER A 7 8.76 -34.66 -21.38
CA SER A 7 8.85 -33.25 -20.96
C SER A 7 7.98 -32.38 -21.88
N LEU A 8 7.00 -31.71 -21.35
CA LEU A 8 6.29 -30.64 -22.03
C LEU A 8 7.14 -29.36 -21.89
N THR A 9 7.99 -29.14 -22.87
CA THR A 9 8.64 -27.84 -23.07
C THR A 9 7.65 -26.93 -23.77
N THR A 10 7.08 -26.00 -23.04
CA THR A 10 6.23 -24.95 -23.58
C THR A 10 7.11 -24.01 -24.41
N CYS A 11 6.82 -23.96 -25.69
CA CYS A 11 7.49 -23.12 -26.68
C CYS A 11 7.05 -21.66 -26.45
N PHE A 12 7.88 -20.85 -25.81
CA PHE A 12 7.75 -19.39 -25.88
C PHE A 12 8.23 -18.96 -27.27
N MET A 13 7.31 -18.66 -28.16
CA MET A 13 7.62 -17.88 -29.35
C MET A 13 7.94 -16.45 -28.91
N ALA A 14 9.21 -16.09 -28.97
CA ALA A 14 9.62 -14.69 -28.97
C ALA A 14 9.03 -14.04 -30.23
N ILE A 15 8.02 -13.21 -30.03
CA ILE A 15 7.56 -12.28 -31.07
C ILE A 15 8.62 -11.18 -31.10
N GLU A 16 9.49 -11.21 -32.13
CA GLU A 16 10.31 -10.05 -32.48
C GLU A 16 9.37 -8.87 -32.75
N ARG A 17 9.34 -7.93 -31.81
CA ARG A 17 8.68 -6.64 -32.02
C ARG A 17 9.49 -5.85 -33.04
N THR A 18 9.10 -5.90 -34.29
CA THR A 18 9.41 -4.82 -35.22
C THR A 18 8.69 -3.61 -34.70
N GLY A 19 9.47 -2.58 -34.29
CA GLY A 19 8.93 -1.36 -33.70
C GLY A 19 7.89 -0.72 -34.62
N PRO A 20 6.74 -0.31 -34.07
CA PRO A 20 5.83 0.53 -34.82
C PRO A 20 6.45 1.93 -34.96
N GLU A 21 6.33 2.49 -36.15
CA GLU A 21 6.56 3.91 -36.40
C GLU A 21 5.80 4.72 -35.35
N SER A 22 6.49 5.65 -34.70
CA SER A 22 5.95 6.48 -33.63
C SER A 22 4.79 7.33 -34.15
N VAL A 23 3.58 6.88 -33.93
CA VAL A 23 2.39 7.74 -33.98
C VAL A 23 2.47 8.61 -32.71
N PRO A 24 2.46 9.93 -32.82
CA PRO A 24 2.45 10.77 -31.63
C PRO A 24 1.17 10.47 -30.83
N MET A 25 1.34 10.00 -29.60
CA MET A 25 0.23 9.71 -28.69
C MET A 25 -0.47 11.02 -28.34
N PRO A 26 -1.80 11.09 -28.41
CA PRO A 26 -2.53 12.29 -28.02
C PRO A 26 -2.31 12.58 -26.54
N ASN A 27 -2.20 13.86 -26.21
CA ASN A 27 -2.13 14.37 -24.84
C ASN A 27 -3.33 13.85 -24.02
N SER A 28 -3.18 13.61 -22.73
CA SER A 28 -4.25 13.18 -21.84
C SER A 28 -5.53 14.05 -21.88
N GLN A 29 -5.42 15.27 -22.39
CA GLN A 29 -6.55 16.17 -22.63
C GLN A 29 -7.33 15.89 -23.93
N GLU A 30 -6.81 15.08 -24.84
CA GLU A 30 -7.40 14.78 -26.15
C GLU A 30 -8.03 13.39 -26.24
N ARG A 31 -7.98 12.59 -25.16
CA ARG A 31 -8.63 11.27 -25.17
C ARG A 31 -10.15 11.42 -25.31
N ALA A 32 -10.74 10.66 -26.20
CA ALA A 32 -12.18 10.67 -26.40
C ALA A 32 -12.89 10.26 -25.11
N HIS A 33 -13.64 11.19 -24.48
CA HIS A 33 -14.49 10.85 -23.34
C HIS A 33 -15.66 10.01 -23.80
N PHE A 34 -15.91 8.92 -23.07
CA PHE A 34 -17.07 8.09 -23.30
C PHE A 34 -18.34 8.95 -23.13
N PRO A 35 -19.32 8.93 -24.07
CA PRO A 35 -20.50 9.84 -24.00
C PRO A 35 -21.27 9.74 -22.69
N ARG A 36 -21.28 8.56 -22.05
CA ARG A 36 -21.97 8.32 -20.78
C ARG A 36 -21.22 8.87 -19.56
N ALA A 37 -19.88 9.02 -19.63
CA ALA A 37 -19.08 9.66 -18.57
C ALA A 37 -19.52 11.12 -18.35
N ASN A 38 -19.79 11.85 -19.43
CA ASN A 38 -20.32 13.21 -19.35
C ASN A 38 -21.74 13.26 -18.76
N LEU A 39 -22.54 12.23 -19.03
CA LEU A 39 -23.88 12.13 -18.46
C LEU A 39 -23.82 11.85 -16.96
N LEU A 40 -22.95 10.94 -16.52
CA LEU A 40 -22.69 10.64 -15.11
C LEU A 40 -22.28 11.91 -14.36
N LYS A 41 -21.29 12.64 -14.89
CA LYS A 41 -20.81 13.89 -14.30
C LYS A 41 -21.95 14.92 -14.17
N LYS A 42 -22.77 15.08 -15.19
CA LYS A 42 -23.95 15.98 -15.14
C LYS A 42 -24.97 15.57 -14.07
N GLN A 43 -25.13 14.28 -13.80
CA GLN A 43 -26.01 13.83 -12.72
C GLN A 43 -25.39 14.13 -11.35
N LEU A 44 -24.10 13.85 -11.17
CA LEU A 44 -23.35 14.19 -9.94
C LEU A 44 -23.32 15.69 -9.64
N GLU A 45 -23.36 16.53 -10.66
CA GLU A 45 -23.47 17.99 -10.52
C GLU A 45 -24.87 18.46 -10.06
N LYS A 46 -25.90 17.61 -10.18
CA LYS A 46 -27.28 17.97 -9.85
C LYS A 46 -27.76 17.43 -8.51
N ARG A 47 -27.37 16.22 -8.17
CA ARG A 47 -27.88 15.48 -7.01
C ARG A 47 -26.94 14.40 -6.51
N ILE A 48 -27.22 13.89 -5.32
CA ILE A 48 -26.61 12.68 -4.80
C ILE A 48 -27.09 11.50 -5.65
N LEU A 49 -26.17 10.60 -6.06
CA LEU A 49 -26.51 9.37 -6.75
C LEU A 49 -26.58 8.21 -5.76
N VAL A 50 -27.44 7.27 -6.06
CA VAL A 50 -27.63 6.07 -5.25
C VAL A 50 -27.01 4.88 -5.97
N LEU A 51 -26.04 4.27 -5.30
CA LEU A 51 -25.45 2.98 -5.67
C LEU A 51 -26.41 1.87 -5.20
N ASP A 52 -26.33 0.71 -5.80
CA ASP A 52 -27.13 -0.44 -5.36
C ASP A 52 -26.64 -1.01 -4.01
N GLY A 53 -27.07 -2.18 -3.67
CA GLY A 53 -26.73 -2.88 -2.43
C GLY A 53 -26.08 -4.23 -2.67
N ALA A 54 -25.93 -4.98 -1.60
CA ALA A 54 -25.16 -6.22 -1.58
C ALA A 54 -25.72 -7.30 -2.52
N MET A 55 -25.00 -7.60 -3.59
CA MET A 55 -25.31 -8.74 -4.49
C MET A 55 -25.28 -10.06 -3.72
N GLY A 56 -24.24 -10.30 -2.93
CA GLY A 56 -24.09 -11.54 -2.15
C GLY A 56 -25.24 -11.78 -1.16
N THR A 57 -25.69 -10.74 -0.46
CA THR A 57 -26.86 -10.82 0.45
C THR A 57 -28.12 -11.22 -0.28
N MET A 58 -28.33 -10.69 -1.48
CA MET A 58 -29.50 -11.03 -2.29
C MET A 58 -29.43 -12.47 -2.80
N ILE A 59 -28.26 -12.93 -3.28
CA ILE A 59 -28.04 -14.30 -3.73
C ILE A 59 -28.32 -15.31 -2.60
N GLN A 60 -27.87 -15.03 -1.38
CA GLN A 60 -28.19 -15.87 -0.21
C GLN A 60 -29.69 -16.10 0.00
N GLY A 61 -30.50 -15.09 -0.26
CA GLY A 61 -31.95 -15.16 -0.17
C GLY A 61 -32.59 -16.27 -1.04
N TYR A 62 -31.94 -16.63 -2.15
CA TYR A 62 -32.40 -17.68 -3.06
C TYR A 62 -32.06 -19.09 -2.56
N LYS A 63 -31.15 -19.24 -1.58
CA LYS A 63 -30.74 -20.53 -1.00
C LYS A 63 -30.31 -21.56 -2.04
N LEU A 64 -29.48 -21.09 -2.99
CA LEU A 64 -28.97 -21.90 -4.11
C LEU A 64 -28.11 -23.06 -3.58
N ASP A 65 -28.22 -24.21 -4.21
CA ASP A 65 -27.40 -25.39 -3.93
C ASP A 65 -26.28 -25.57 -4.99
N GLU A 66 -25.47 -26.61 -4.82
CA GLU A 66 -24.36 -26.88 -5.73
C GLU A 66 -24.81 -27.09 -7.20
N GLU A 67 -25.99 -27.69 -7.42
CA GLU A 67 -26.53 -27.93 -8.74
C GLU A 67 -26.90 -26.60 -9.42
N ASP A 68 -27.37 -25.63 -8.64
CA ASP A 68 -27.68 -24.28 -9.15
C ASP A 68 -26.42 -23.55 -9.60
N TYR A 69 -25.33 -23.61 -8.82
CA TYR A 69 -24.04 -23.02 -9.19
C TYR A 69 -23.43 -23.68 -10.42
N ARG A 70 -23.51 -25.00 -10.54
CA ARG A 70 -23.03 -25.76 -11.69
C ARG A 70 -23.82 -25.47 -12.96
N GLY A 71 -25.13 -25.37 -12.85
CA GLY A 71 -26.02 -25.35 -13.98
C GLY A 71 -25.78 -26.58 -14.90
N GLU A 72 -26.30 -26.53 -16.13
CA GLU A 72 -26.06 -27.59 -17.12
C GLU A 72 -24.60 -27.61 -17.62
N ARG A 73 -23.97 -26.42 -17.68
CA ARG A 73 -22.69 -26.23 -18.35
C ARG A 73 -21.51 -26.82 -17.56
N PHE A 74 -21.59 -26.82 -16.24
CA PHE A 74 -20.51 -27.23 -15.35
C PHE A 74 -20.89 -28.43 -14.47
N ALA A 75 -21.88 -29.23 -14.90
CA ALA A 75 -22.37 -30.39 -14.15
C ALA A 75 -21.27 -31.39 -13.75
N ASP A 76 -20.28 -31.57 -14.65
CA ASP A 76 -19.17 -32.52 -14.49
C ASP A 76 -17.85 -31.84 -14.06
N HIS A 77 -17.90 -30.60 -13.52
CA HIS A 77 -16.69 -29.91 -13.05
C HIS A 77 -16.12 -30.58 -11.80
N ASP A 78 -14.78 -30.66 -11.70
CA ASP A 78 -14.13 -31.47 -10.66
C ASP A 78 -14.22 -30.85 -9.26
N CYS A 79 -14.23 -29.49 -9.17
CA CYS A 79 -14.33 -28.75 -7.91
C CYS A 79 -15.77 -28.43 -7.56
N ASP A 80 -16.04 -28.20 -6.27
CA ASP A 80 -17.30 -27.62 -5.81
C ASP A 80 -17.39 -26.14 -6.20
N LEU A 81 -18.53 -25.71 -6.73
CA LEU A 81 -18.77 -24.36 -7.24
C LEU A 81 -19.68 -23.51 -6.37
N LYS A 82 -20.33 -24.11 -5.36
CA LYS A 82 -21.15 -23.35 -4.40
C LYS A 82 -20.29 -22.31 -3.69
N GLY A 83 -20.75 -21.05 -3.70
CA GLY A 83 -20.01 -19.89 -3.20
C GLY A 83 -19.35 -19.05 -4.29
N ASN A 84 -19.18 -19.58 -5.52
CA ASN A 84 -18.71 -18.80 -6.65
C ASN A 84 -19.87 -17.95 -7.23
N ASN A 85 -20.21 -16.87 -6.52
CA ASN A 85 -21.35 -16.03 -6.89
C ASN A 85 -21.19 -15.37 -8.27
N ASP A 86 -19.96 -15.07 -8.67
CA ASP A 86 -19.66 -14.43 -9.97
C ASP A 86 -20.03 -15.34 -11.13
N LEU A 87 -19.90 -16.67 -10.94
CA LEU A 87 -20.27 -17.69 -11.92
C LEU A 87 -21.79 -17.68 -12.23
N LEU A 88 -22.62 -17.24 -11.29
CA LEU A 88 -24.07 -17.19 -11.48
C LEU A 88 -24.49 -16.28 -12.64
N SER A 89 -23.65 -15.35 -13.03
CA SER A 89 -23.86 -14.56 -14.24
C SER A 89 -23.92 -15.42 -15.51
N LEU A 90 -23.31 -16.62 -15.49
CA LEU A 90 -23.35 -17.60 -16.59
C LEU A 90 -24.37 -18.70 -16.34
N THR A 91 -24.55 -19.16 -15.12
CA THR A 91 -25.38 -20.33 -14.79
C THR A 91 -26.81 -19.99 -14.39
N ARG A 92 -27.01 -18.79 -13.78
CA ARG A 92 -28.33 -18.29 -13.35
C ARG A 92 -28.54 -16.81 -13.70
N PRO A 93 -28.35 -16.40 -14.96
CA PRO A 93 -28.45 -14.99 -15.37
C PRO A 93 -29.80 -14.37 -15.08
N GLU A 94 -30.88 -15.16 -15.01
CA GLU A 94 -32.22 -14.70 -14.64
C GLU A 94 -32.26 -14.16 -13.19
N ILE A 95 -31.59 -14.83 -12.24
CA ILE A 95 -31.53 -14.40 -10.83
C ILE A 95 -30.75 -13.10 -10.74
N ILE A 96 -29.61 -12.99 -11.41
CA ILE A 96 -28.78 -11.78 -11.40
C ILE A 96 -29.53 -10.58 -11.97
N LYS A 97 -30.27 -10.77 -13.09
CA LYS A 97 -31.14 -9.72 -13.65
C LYS A 97 -32.27 -9.32 -12.70
N GLU A 98 -32.90 -10.28 -12.01
CA GLU A 98 -33.96 -10.00 -11.04
C GLU A 98 -33.44 -9.16 -9.88
N ILE A 99 -32.23 -9.45 -9.39
CA ILE A 99 -31.58 -8.67 -8.33
C ILE A 99 -31.30 -7.24 -8.82
N TYR A 100 -30.73 -7.07 -10.00
CA TYR A 100 -30.50 -5.73 -10.58
C TYR A 100 -31.79 -4.95 -10.71
N GLN A 101 -32.84 -5.58 -11.22
CA GLN A 101 -34.14 -4.92 -11.38
C GLN A 101 -34.71 -4.48 -10.02
N SER A 102 -34.56 -5.32 -8.99
CA SER A 102 -35.06 -5.01 -7.65
C SER A 102 -34.38 -3.79 -7.03
N TYR A 103 -33.09 -3.61 -7.28
CA TYR A 103 -32.34 -2.42 -6.85
C TYR A 103 -32.71 -1.17 -7.66
N LEU A 104 -32.91 -1.29 -8.98
CA LEU A 104 -33.39 -0.18 -9.79
C LEU A 104 -34.80 0.28 -9.38
N ASP A 105 -35.69 -0.67 -9.06
CA ASP A 105 -37.02 -0.40 -8.55
C ASP A 105 -37.00 0.22 -7.14
N ALA A 106 -35.96 -0.06 -6.37
CA ALA A 106 -35.66 0.59 -5.09
C ALA A 106 -35.11 2.01 -5.24
N GLY A 107 -34.65 2.38 -6.43
CA GLY A 107 -34.21 3.75 -6.70
C GLY A 107 -32.71 3.89 -7.00
N ALA A 108 -31.94 2.81 -7.11
CA ALA A 108 -30.55 2.85 -7.49
C ALA A 108 -30.34 3.56 -8.84
N ASP A 109 -29.25 4.30 -8.96
CA ASP A 109 -28.78 4.99 -10.16
C ASP A 109 -27.61 4.26 -10.81
N ILE A 110 -26.79 3.58 -10.01
CA ILE A 110 -25.58 2.86 -10.42
C ILE A 110 -25.76 1.42 -9.97
N LEU A 111 -25.54 0.47 -10.89
CA LEU A 111 -25.50 -0.97 -10.59
C LEU A 111 -24.04 -1.44 -10.60
N GLU A 112 -23.65 -2.18 -9.59
CA GLU A 112 -22.37 -2.90 -9.53
C GLU A 112 -22.48 -4.24 -10.24
N THR A 113 -21.49 -4.59 -11.07
CA THR A 113 -21.47 -5.90 -11.73
C THR A 113 -21.22 -7.02 -10.71
N ASN A 114 -21.80 -8.21 -10.97
CA ASN A 114 -21.55 -9.40 -10.15
C ASN A 114 -20.16 -10.00 -10.50
N THR A 115 -19.07 -9.28 -10.16
CA THR A 115 -17.70 -9.61 -10.52
C THR A 115 -16.69 -9.35 -9.39
N PHE A 116 -17.14 -9.42 -8.15
CA PHE A 116 -16.31 -9.09 -6.98
C PHE A 116 -15.03 -9.95 -6.89
N ASN A 117 -15.11 -11.25 -7.22
CA ASN A 117 -13.98 -12.18 -7.25
C ASN A 117 -13.58 -12.62 -8.66
N ALA A 118 -14.07 -11.96 -9.70
CA ALA A 118 -13.88 -12.40 -11.08
C ALA A 118 -12.50 -12.03 -11.65
N THR A 119 -11.43 -12.44 -10.97
CA THR A 119 -10.04 -12.36 -11.42
C THR A 119 -9.44 -13.74 -11.59
N THR A 120 -8.42 -13.90 -12.45
CA THR A 120 -7.70 -15.17 -12.62
C THR A 120 -7.09 -15.67 -11.30
N ILE A 121 -6.69 -14.77 -10.41
CA ILE A 121 -6.12 -15.13 -9.10
C ILE A 121 -7.19 -15.77 -8.20
N ALA A 122 -8.38 -15.19 -8.12
CA ALA A 122 -9.46 -15.73 -7.29
C ALA A 122 -10.14 -16.94 -7.93
N MET A 123 -10.32 -16.94 -9.27
CA MET A 123 -10.95 -18.06 -9.99
C MET A 123 -10.05 -19.30 -10.07
N ALA A 124 -8.75 -19.19 -9.76
CA ALA A 124 -7.86 -20.33 -9.64
C ALA A 124 -8.28 -21.32 -8.54
N ASP A 125 -8.94 -20.84 -7.49
CA ASP A 125 -9.43 -21.71 -6.41
C ASP A 125 -10.60 -22.61 -6.85
N TYR A 126 -11.25 -22.25 -7.95
CA TYR A 126 -12.29 -23.02 -8.61
C TYR A 126 -11.82 -23.72 -9.89
N GLU A 127 -10.54 -23.63 -10.27
CA GLU A 127 -9.98 -24.10 -11.53
C GLU A 127 -10.69 -23.50 -12.77
N MET A 128 -11.14 -22.23 -12.63
CA MET A 128 -11.95 -21.51 -13.62
C MET A 128 -11.30 -20.23 -14.17
N GLU A 129 -9.98 -20.09 -14.09
CA GLU A 129 -9.24 -18.91 -14.56
C GLU A 129 -9.59 -18.56 -16.03
N HIS A 130 -9.79 -19.58 -16.85
CA HIS A 130 -10.09 -19.43 -18.26
C HIS A 130 -11.46 -18.80 -18.55
N LEU A 131 -12.35 -18.73 -17.56
CA LEU A 131 -13.69 -18.13 -17.68
C LEU A 131 -13.74 -16.66 -17.28
N VAL A 132 -12.68 -16.11 -16.72
CA VAL A 132 -12.63 -14.73 -16.21
C VAL A 132 -13.10 -13.70 -17.24
N PRO A 133 -12.62 -13.73 -18.51
CA PRO A 133 -13.11 -12.78 -19.52
C PRO A 133 -14.61 -12.94 -19.83
N GLU A 134 -15.12 -14.18 -19.82
CA GLU A 134 -16.54 -14.45 -20.09
C GLU A 134 -17.41 -13.98 -18.92
N ILE A 135 -17.04 -14.32 -17.68
CA ILE A 135 -17.78 -13.91 -16.47
C ILE A 135 -17.90 -12.39 -16.41
N ASN A 136 -16.78 -11.68 -16.53
CA ASN A 136 -16.78 -10.21 -16.47
C ASN A 136 -17.61 -9.58 -17.59
N ARG A 137 -17.45 -10.05 -18.82
CA ARG A 137 -18.21 -9.53 -19.95
C ARG A 137 -19.72 -9.77 -19.80
N GLU A 138 -20.11 -10.97 -19.43
CA GLU A 138 -21.54 -11.32 -19.27
C GLU A 138 -22.17 -10.61 -18.08
N SER A 139 -21.46 -10.51 -16.95
CA SER A 139 -21.95 -9.75 -15.77
C SER A 139 -22.21 -8.30 -16.15
N ALA A 140 -21.29 -7.64 -16.82
CA ALA A 140 -21.46 -6.26 -17.27
C ALA A 140 -22.60 -6.14 -18.30
N ARG A 141 -22.72 -7.09 -19.22
CA ARG A 141 -23.81 -7.13 -20.23
C ARG A 141 -25.18 -7.27 -19.58
N LEU A 142 -25.31 -8.13 -18.56
CA LEU A 142 -26.59 -8.31 -17.82
C LEU A 142 -26.98 -7.02 -17.11
N ALA A 143 -26.06 -6.38 -16.38
CA ALA A 143 -26.30 -5.10 -15.72
C ALA A 143 -26.66 -4.00 -16.73
N ARG A 144 -25.95 -3.94 -17.86
CA ARG A 144 -26.21 -2.97 -18.94
C ARG A 144 -27.59 -3.13 -19.54
N GLU A 145 -28.02 -4.35 -19.81
CA GLU A 145 -29.36 -4.66 -20.37
C GLU A 145 -30.48 -4.13 -19.47
N VAL A 146 -30.38 -4.39 -18.16
CA VAL A 146 -31.36 -3.95 -17.17
C VAL A 146 -31.32 -2.43 -17.00
N ALA A 147 -30.13 -1.82 -16.91
CA ALA A 147 -29.94 -0.39 -16.80
C ALA A 147 -30.45 0.39 -18.03
N ASP A 148 -30.28 -0.12 -19.24
CA ASP A 148 -30.77 0.49 -20.47
C ASP A 148 -32.29 0.42 -20.57
N ALA A 149 -32.91 -0.70 -20.17
CA ALA A 149 -34.34 -0.85 -20.11
C ALA A 149 -34.97 0.18 -19.15
N ALA A 150 -34.38 0.33 -17.94
CA ALA A 150 -34.87 1.31 -16.97
C ALA A 150 -34.62 2.78 -17.41
N THR A 151 -33.48 3.05 -18.07
CA THR A 151 -33.20 4.38 -18.64
C THR A 151 -34.19 4.72 -19.77
N THR A 152 -34.56 3.75 -20.59
CA THR A 152 -35.54 3.93 -21.66
C THR A 152 -36.92 4.26 -21.12
N GLN A 153 -37.29 3.66 -19.98
CA GLN A 153 -38.58 3.96 -19.30
C GLN A 153 -38.57 5.35 -18.64
N ASN A 154 -37.42 5.79 -18.12
CA ASN A 154 -37.24 7.09 -17.49
C ASN A 154 -35.94 7.76 -17.94
N PRO A 155 -35.93 8.46 -19.09
CA PRO A 155 -34.73 9.12 -19.63
C PRO A 155 -34.17 10.25 -18.78
N ASP A 156 -34.98 10.85 -17.90
CA ASP A 156 -34.54 11.91 -16.99
C ASP A 156 -33.72 11.38 -15.80
N LYS A 157 -33.85 10.08 -15.54
CA LYS A 157 -33.07 9.36 -14.53
C LYS A 157 -32.24 8.23 -15.19
N PRO A 158 -31.14 8.56 -15.89
CA PRO A 158 -30.30 7.57 -16.52
C PRO A 158 -29.64 6.66 -15.49
N ARG A 159 -29.47 5.38 -15.85
CA ARG A 159 -28.81 4.37 -15.03
C ARG A 159 -27.41 4.07 -15.57
N PHE A 160 -26.49 3.78 -14.66
CA PHE A 160 -25.09 3.50 -14.97
C PHE A 160 -24.69 2.12 -14.48
N VAL A 161 -23.64 1.57 -15.10
CA VAL A 161 -23.06 0.28 -14.72
C VAL A 161 -21.62 0.50 -14.29
N ALA A 162 -21.31 0.14 -13.05
CA ALA A 162 -19.97 0.10 -12.49
C ALA A 162 -19.41 -1.33 -12.62
N GLY A 163 -18.41 -1.49 -13.47
CA GLY A 163 -17.65 -2.73 -13.57
C GLY A 163 -16.76 -2.89 -12.35
N VAL A 164 -17.06 -3.86 -11.50
CA VAL A 164 -16.40 -4.09 -10.22
C VAL A 164 -15.09 -4.84 -10.41
N LEU A 165 -14.03 -4.29 -9.86
CA LEU A 165 -12.71 -4.89 -9.65
C LEU A 165 -12.51 -5.00 -8.13
N GLY A 166 -12.91 -6.11 -7.56
CA GLY A 166 -12.79 -6.38 -6.14
C GLY A 166 -11.38 -6.77 -5.71
N PRO A 167 -11.13 -6.97 -4.42
CA PRO A 167 -9.85 -7.43 -3.89
C PRO A 167 -9.56 -8.88 -4.32
N THR A 168 -8.30 -9.26 -4.27
CA THR A 168 -7.89 -10.66 -4.45
C THR A 168 -7.65 -11.33 -3.12
N ASN A 169 -7.71 -12.66 -3.10
CA ASN A 169 -7.36 -13.51 -1.95
C ASN A 169 -5.85 -13.54 -1.65
N ARG A 170 -5.05 -12.76 -2.38
CA ARG A 170 -3.60 -12.60 -2.19
C ARG A 170 -3.26 -11.14 -2.05
N THR A 171 -2.27 -10.84 -1.20
CA THR A 171 -1.80 -9.48 -0.94
C THR A 171 -0.35 -9.31 -1.35
N ALA A 172 -0.04 -8.13 -1.89
CA ALA A 172 1.33 -7.76 -2.26
C ALA A 172 2.07 -7.02 -1.14
N SER A 173 1.35 -6.46 -0.15
CA SER A 173 1.96 -5.71 0.96
C SER A 173 2.28 -6.58 2.17
N ILE A 174 1.52 -7.64 2.42
CA ILE A 174 1.58 -8.44 3.64
C ILE A 174 2.08 -9.85 3.31
N SER A 175 3.00 -10.38 4.13
CA SER A 175 3.40 -11.77 4.03
C SER A 175 2.33 -12.68 4.62
N PRO A 176 1.93 -13.74 3.93
CA PRO A 176 1.10 -14.79 4.52
C PRO A 176 1.90 -15.70 5.47
N ASP A 177 3.24 -15.63 5.45
CA ASP A 177 4.12 -16.36 6.34
C ASP A 177 4.78 -15.43 7.36
N VAL A 178 4.34 -15.51 8.61
CA VAL A 178 4.88 -14.71 9.71
C VAL A 178 6.37 -14.96 9.95
N ASN A 179 6.87 -16.15 9.64
CA ASN A 179 8.29 -16.48 9.79
C ASN A 179 9.15 -15.90 8.66
N ASN A 180 8.51 -15.57 7.54
CA ASN A 180 9.20 -15.01 6.39
C ASN A 180 8.51 -13.70 5.96
N PRO A 181 8.73 -12.61 6.72
CA PRO A 181 8.05 -11.34 6.48
C PRO A 181 8.34 -10.71 5.10
N GLY A 182 9.44 -11.10 4.46
CA GLY A 182 9.79 -10.71 3.10
C GLY A 182 9.08 -11.49 2.00
N TYR A 183 8.40 -12.61 2.35
CA TYR A 183 7.71 -13.43 1.37
C TYR A 183 6.40 -12.79 0.90
N ARG A 184 6.08 -12.98 -0.38
CA ARG A 184 4.78 -12.63 -0.98
C ARG A 184 4.27 -13.80 -1.80
N ASN A 185 2.97 -14.09 -1.70
CA ASN A 185 2.35 -15.16 -2.48
C ASN A 185 1.77 -14.68 -3.82
N THR A 186 1.95 -13.40 -4.13
CA THR A 186 1.65 -12.79 -5.43
C THR A 186 2.66 -11.68 -5.72
N SER A 187 2.66 -11.17 -6.95
CA SER A 187 3.46 -10.03 -7.35
C SER A 187 2.58 -8.92 -7.91
N PHE A 188 3.09 -7.69 -7.91
CA PHE A 188 2.43 -6.54 -8.54
C PHE A 188 2.10 -6.83 -10.02
N GLU A 189 3.03 -7.43 -10.75
CA GLU A 189 2.83 -7.81 -12.15
C GLU A 189 1.68 -8.83 -12.32
N ALA A 190 1.65 -9.88 -11.48
CA ALA A 190 0.59 -10.89 -11.55
C ALA A 190 -0.79 -10.27 -11.27
N LEU A 191 -0.87 -9.37 -10.28
CA LEU A 191 -2.08 -8.61 -10.01
C LEU A 191 -2.48 -7.70 -11.17
N ALA A 192 -1.52 -6.94 -11.73
CA ALA A 192 -1.79 -6.05 -12.85
C ALA A 192 -2.32 -6.80 -14.09
N VAL A 193 -1.76 -7.95 -14.40
CA VAL A 193 -2.25 -8.82 -15.52
C VAL A 193 -3.68 -9.27 -15.25
N ALA A 194 -3.98 -9.77 -14.04
CA ALA A 194 -5.30 -10.25 -13.68
C ALA A 194 -6.36 -9.13 -13.72
N TYR A 195 -6.04 -7.96 -13.19
CA TYR A 195 -6.94 -6.80 -13.22
C TYR A 195 -7.13 -6.22 -14.63
N LYS A 196 -6.09 -6.25 -15.47
CA LYS A 196 -6.18 -5.78 -16.86
C LYS A 196 -7.14 -6.63 -17.69
N GLU A 197 -7.05 -7.96 -17.55
CA GLU A 197 -7.94 -8.90 -18.22
C GLU A 197 -9.40 -8.70 -17.79
N ALA A 198 -9.65 -8.60 -16.48
CA ALA A 198 -10.99 -8.35 -15.96
C ALA A 198 -11.54 -6.99 -16.42
N ALA A 199 -10.76 -5.92 -16.31
CA ALA A 199 -11.15 -4.58 -16.73
C ALA A 199 -11.51 -4.50 -18.22
N LEU A 200 -10.71 -5.13 -19.10
CA LEU A 200 -11.00 -5.19 -20.54
C LEU A 200 -12.36 -5.85 -20.78
N ALA A 201 -12.61 -6.99 -20.18
CA ALA A 201 -13.85 -7.73 -20.34
C ALA A 201 -15.07 -6.96 -19.79
N LEU A 202 -14.92 -6.25 -18.67
CA LEU A 202 -15.96 -5.37 -18.12
C LEU A 202 -16.30 -4.22 -19.07
N ILE A 203 -15.29 -3.60 -19.69
CA ILE A 203 -15.47 -2.55 -20.70
C ILE A 203 -16.21 -3.10 -21.93
N GLU A 204 -15.78 -4.25 -22.43
CA GLU A 204 -16.43 -4.94 -23.57
C GLU A 204 -17.89 -5.30 -23.27
N GLY A 205 -18.21 -5.64 -22.03
CA GLY A 205 -19.57 -5.93 -21.57
C GLY A 205 -20.46 -4.70 -21.42
N GLY A 206 -19.91 -3.50 -21.49
CA GLY A 206 -20.67 -2.24 -21.48
C GLY A 206 -20.71 -1.50 -20.16
N SER A 207 -19.72 -1.67 -19.31
CA SER A 207 -19.54 -0.85 -18.10
C SER A 207 -19.33 0.62 -18.46
N ASP A 208 -19.92 1.51 -17.69
CA ASP A 208 -19.77 2.97 -17.80
C ASP A 208 -18.64 3.51 -16.91
N ILE A 209 -18.31 2.78 -15.86
CA ILE A 209 -17.40 3.10 -14.77
C ILE A 209 -16.58 1.85 -14.48
N LEU A 210 -15.31 2.00 -14.09
CA LEU A 210 -14.56 0.93 -13.41
C LEU A 210 -14.48 1.26 -11.92
N LEU A 211 -14.96 0.37 -11.08
CA LEU A 211 -14.97 0.51 -9.63
C LEU A 211 -13.96 -0.45 -9.01
N ILE A 212 -12.87 0.13 -8.46
CA ILE A 212 -11.90 -0.61 -7.63
C ILE A 212 -12.37 -0.46 -6.19
N GLU A 213 -12.88 -1.54 -5.60
CA GLU A 213 -13.55 -1.45 -4.30
C GLU A 213 -12.99 -2.42 -3.25
N THR A 214 -13.45 -2.20 -2.03
CA THR A 214 -13.12 -3.03 -0.85
C THR A 214 -11.60 -3.17 -0.69
N ILE A 215 -10.90 -2.06 -0.93
CA ILE A 215 -9.46 -2.01 -0.91
C ILE A 215 -8.97 -2.08 0.53
N PHE A 216 -8.43 -3.21 0.93
CA PHE A 216 -7.76 -3.41 2.21
C PHE A 216 -6.24 -3.47 2.08
N ASP A 217 -5.70 -3.72 0.88
CA ASP A 217 -4.28 -3.62 0.52
C ASP A 217 -4.08 -2.59 -0.59
N THR A 218 -3.46 -1.47 -0.25
CA THR A 218 -3.29 -0.36 -1.20
C THR A 218 -2.33 -0.71 -2.34
N LEU A 219 -1.37 -1.61 -2.14
CA LEU A 219 -0.47 -2.05 -3.22
C LEU A 219 -1.23 -2.85 -4.29
N ASN A 220 -2.19 -3.69 -3.87
CA ASN A 220 -3.09 -4.37 -4.80
C ASN A 220 -3.92 -3.37 -5.62
N ALA A 221 -4.45 -2.33 -4.96
CA ALA A 221 -5.17 -1.26 -5.65
C ALA A 221 -4.28 -0.49 -6.63
N LYS A 222 -3.03 -0.22 -6.28
CA LYS A 222 -2.07 0.41 -7.21
C LYS A 222 -1.79 -0.47 -8.43
N ALA A 223 -1.74 -1.79 -8.26
CA ALA A 223 -1.62 -2.71 -9.40
C ALA A 223 -2.86 -2.66 -10.30
N ALA A 224 -4.07 -2.58 -9.73
CA ALA A 224 -5.30 -2.41 -10.50
C ALA A 224 -5.33 -1.06 -11.23
N ILE A 225 -4.96 0.04 -10.56
CA ILE A 225 -4.88 1.38 -11.16
C ILE A 225 -3.87 1.39 -12.32
N PHE A 226 -2.70 0.81 -12.12
CA PHE A 226 -1.66 0.72 -13.14
C PHE A 226 -2.17 -0.04 -14.38
N ALA A 227 -2.79 -1.19 -14.16
CA ALA A 227 -3.39 -2.02 -15.21
C ALA A 227 -4.48 -1.29 -16.00
N VAL A 228 -5.37 -0.58 -15.30
CA VAL A 228 -6.45 0.21 -15.93
C VAL A 228 -5.88 1.37 -16.74
N LYS A 229 -4.85 2.05 -16.24
CA LYS A 229 -4.20 3.15 -16.99
C LYS A 229 -3.50 2.66 -18.25
N GLU A 230 -2.76 1.54 -18.17
CA GLU A 230 -2.19 0.92 -19.36
C GLU A 230 -3.26 0.53 -20.37
N LEU A 231 -4.36 -0.07 -19.89
CA LEU A 231 -5.47 -0.45 -20.76
C LEU A 231 -6.10 0.77 -21.45
N PHE A 232 -6.24 1.90 -20.76
CA PHE A 232 -6.74 3.13 -21.36
C PHE A 232 -5.79 3.71 -22.40
N ASP A 233 -4.48 3.58 -22.18
CA ASP A 233 -3.47 3.96 -23.18
C ASP A 233 -3.60 3.11 -24.44
N GLU A 234 -3.82 1.79 -24.30
CA GLU A 234 -4.03 0.88 -25.42
C GLU A 234 -5.35 1.12 -26.17
N LEU A 235 -6.42 1.41 -25.44
CA LEU A 235 -7.74 1.66 -26.01
C LEU A 235 -7.88 3.06 -26.64
N GLY A 236 -7.05 4.02 -26.22
CA GLY A 236 -7.12 5.41 -26.66
C GLY A 236 -8.29 6.22 -26.08
N TYR A 237 -8.99 5.68 -25.09
CA TYR A 237 -10.06 6.38 -24.35
C TYR A 237 -10.07 5.93 -22.89
N GLU A 238 -10.71 6.72 -22.02
CA GLU A 238 -10.82 6.47 -20.59
C GLU A 238 -12.28 6.35 -20.15
N LEU A 239 -12.56 5.43 -19.23
CA LEU A 239 -13.77 5.41 -18.42
C LEU A 239 -13.51 6.12 -17.09
N PRO A 240 -14.55 6.68 -16.45
CA PRO A 240 -14.45 7.10 -15.06
C PRO A 240 -14.02 5.96 -14.15
N ILE A 241 -13.10 6.24 -13.22
CA ILE A 241 -12.67 5.30 -12.19
C ILE A 241 -13.32 5.72 -10.88
N MET A 242 -13.94 4.81 -10.17
CA MET A 242 -14.31 4.96 -8.77
C MET A 242 -13.35 4.13 -7.92
N ILE A 243 -12.96 4.66 -6.74
CA ILE A 243 -12.09 3.98 -5.79
C ILE A 243 -12.78 3.92 -4.44
N SER A 244 -12.81 2.75 -3.81
CA SER A 244 -13.39 2.58 -2.48
C SER A 244 -12.49 1.74 -1.59
N GLY A 245 -12.02 2.36 -0.49
CA GLY A 245 -11.19 1.71 0.52
C GLY A 245 -12.02 1.04 1.60
N THR A 246 -11.38 0.19 2.37
CA THR A 246 -11.99 -0.51 3.50
C THR A 246 -11.15 -0.30 4.74
N ILE A 247 -11.77 0.28 5.78
CA ILE A 247 -11.18 0.40 7.11
C ILE A 247 -11.51 -0.87 7.88
N THR A 248 -10.49 -1.60 8.29
CA THR A 248 -10.64 -2.98 8.77
C THR A 248 -10.61 -3.13 10.28
N ASP A 249 -10.20 -2.09 11.01
CA ASP A 249 -10.05 -2.17 12.46
C ASP A 249 -10.35 -0.84 13.17
N ALA A 250 -10.44 -0.92 14.49
CA ALA A 250 -10.72 0.23 15.35
C ALA A 250 -9.58 1.27 15.41
N SER A 251 -8.41 1.00 14.81
CA SER A 251 -7.34 1.99 14.67
C SER A 251 -7.58 2.98 13.53
N GLY A 252 -8.59 2.72 12.70
CA GLY A 252 -8.94 3.55 11.55
C GLY A 252 -8.01 3.36 10.35
N ARG A 253 -7.47 2.16 10.19
CA ARG A 253 -6.51 1.84 9.13
C ARG A 253 -7.04 0.75 8.18
N THR A 254 -6.49 0.73 6.99
CA THR A 254 -6.64 -0.42 6.09
C THR A 254 -5.91 -1.64 6.69
N LEU A 255 -6.19 -2.84 6.19
CA LEU A 255 -5.51 -4.06 6.66
C LEU A 255 -3.99 -3.97 6.50
N SER A 256 -3.52 -3.34 5.44
CA SER A 256 -2.09 -3.10 5.21
C SER A 256 -1.50 -1.95 6.03
N GLY A 257 -2.28 -1.31 6.91
CA GLY A 257 -1.83 -0.39 7.95
C GLY A 257 -1.90 1.09 7.61
N GLN A 258 -2.40 1.48 6.45
CA GLN A 258 -2.50 2.89 6.07
C GLN A 258 -3.66 3.62 6.74
N THR A 259 -3.44 4.88 7.16
CA THR A 259 -4.50 5.81 7.55
C THR A 259 -5.33 6.22 6.33
N THR A 260 -6.50 6.80 6.56
CA THR A 260 -7.41 7.29 5.48
C THR A 260 -6.70 8.30 4.56
N GLU A 261 -5.96 9.25 5.10
CA GLU A 261 -5.23 10.23 4.29
C GLU A 261 -4.05 9.59 3.55
N ALA A 262 -3.30 8.67 4.17
CA ALA A 262 -2.23 7.93 3.50
C ALA A 262 -2.77 7.09 2.34
N PHE A 263 -3.91 6.44 2.51
CA PHE A 263 -4.62 5.73 1.45
C PHE A 263 -4.96 6.67 0.29
N TRP A 264 -5.59 7.83 0.57
CA TRP A 264 -5.91 8.80 -0.46
C TRP A 264 -4.67 9.30 -1.21
N ASN A 265 -3.61 9.66 -0.50
CA ASN A 265 -2.34 10.07 -1.11
C ASN A 265 -1.76 9.01 -2.04
N SER A 266 -1.96 7.73 -1.72
CA SER A 266 -1.44 6.60 -2.50
C SER A 266 -2.21 6.33 -3.78
N VAL A 267 -3.53 6.62 -3.82
CA VAL A 267 -4.40 6.26 -4.96
C VAL A 267 -4.90 7.45 -5.80
N GLN A 268 -4.70 8.69 -5.34
CA GLN A 268 -5.21 9.89 -6.03
C GLN A 268 -4.69 10.06 -7.46
N HIS A 269 -3.52 9.46 -7.79
CA HIS A 269 -2.95 9.47 -9.14
C HIS A 269 -3.82 8.74 -10.18
N ALA A 270 -4.78 7.94 -9.75
CA ALA A 270 -5.80 7.39 -10.62
C ALA A 270 -6.68 8.46 -11.27
N ASN A 271 -6.68 9.68 -10.71
CA ASN A 271 -7.61 10.76 -11.07
C ASN A 271 -9.07 10.28 -11.04
N PRO A 272 -9.53 9.65 -9.93
CA PRO A 272 -10.84 9.01 -9.88
C PRO A 272 -11.96 10.05 -9.92
N ILE A 273 -13.11 9.67 -10.49
CA ILE A 273 -14.33 10.48 -10.42
C ILE A 273 -14.85 10.53 -8.99
N SER A 274 -14.68 9.47 -8.23
CA SER A 274 -14.98 9.44 -6.80
C SER A 274 -13.99 8.59 -6.03
N VAL A 275 -13.77 8.98 -4.79
CA VAL A 275 -13.11 8.16 -3.78
C VAL A 275 -14.07 7.96 -2.61
N GLY A 276 -14.00 6.83 -1.95
CA GLY A 276 -14.90 6.52 -0.86
C GLY A 276 -14.45 5.38 0.01
N LEU A 277 -15.39 4.96 0.87
CA LEU A 277 -15.18 3.85 1.79
C LEU A 277 -16.40 2.92 1.75
N ASN A 278 -16.13 1.62 1.86
CA ASN A 278 -17.18 0.60 1.92
C ASN A 278 -16.79 -0.58 2.81
N CYS A 279 -17.79 -1.37 3.14
CA CYS A 279 -17.64 -2.65 3.83
C CYS A 279 -16.96 -2.57 5.22
N ALA A 280 -16.71 -3.72 5.84
CA ALA A 280 -16.15 -3.96 7.17
C ALA A 280 -16.89 -3.27 8.33
N LEU A 281 -17.19 -1.99 8.22
CA LEU A 281 -17.84 -1.19 9.25
C LEU A 281 -19.28 -0.86 8.88
N GLY A 282 -20.11 -0.65 9.91
CA GLY A 282 -21.42 -0.03 9.76
C GLY A 282 -21.31 1.47 9.48
N ALA A 283 -22.45 2.09 9.15
CA ALA A 283 -22.48 3.50 8.81
C ALA A 283 -21.94 4.40 9.93
N SER A 284 -22.32 4.13 11.18
CA SER A 284 -21.88 4.92 12.34
C SER A 284 -20.38 4.93 12.53
N GLU A 285 -19.74 3.75 12.39
CA GLU A 285 -18.32 3.56 12.58
C GLU A 285 -17.50 4.15 11.42
N LEU A 286 -18.10 4.16 10.21
CA LEU A 286 -17.43 4.66 9.00
C LEU A 286 -17.34 6.20 8.97
N ARG A 287 -18.29 6.89 9.66
CA ARG A 287 -18.46 8.33 9.60
C ARG A 287 -17.21 9.17 9.80
N PRO A 288 -16.34 8.94 10.83
CA PRO A 288 -15.17 9.78 11.08
C PRO A 288 -14.18 9.76 9.92
N TYR A 289 -13.98 8.59 9.32
CA TYR A 289 -13.04 8.40 8.21
C TYR A 289 -13.59 8.99 6.91
N LEU A 290 -14.90 8.93 6.74
CA LEU A 290 -15.58 9.56 5.62
C LEU A 290 -15.49 11.10 5.70
N GLU A 291 -15.64 11.66 6.90
CA GLU A 291 -15.46 13.09 7.15
C GLU A 291 -14.03 13.54 6.85
N GLU A 292 -13.02 12.80 7.33
CA GLU A 292 -11.63 13.05 6.98
C GLU A 292 -11.43 13.06 5.46
N LEU A 293 -11.85 12.00 4.78
CA LEU A 293 -11.71 11.86 3.33
C LEU A 293 -12.43 12.98 2.57
N SER A 294 -13.63 13.36 3.05
CA SER A 294 -14.43 14.45 2.46
C SER A 294 -13.71 15.80 2.53
N ASN A 295 -12.90 16.03 3.56
CA ASN A 295 -12.18 17.29 3.74
C ASN A 295 -10.90 17.38 2.90
N ILE A 296 -10.29 16.24 2.52
CA ILE A 296 -8.98 16.21 1.85
C ILE A 296 -9.07 15.85 0.36
N ALA A 297 -10.20 15.27 -0.10
CA ALA A 297 -10.32 14.84 -1.49
C ALA A 297 -10.94 15.92 -2.38
N ASN A 298 -10.25 16.22 -3.48
CA ASN A 298 -10.66 17.16 -4.53
C ASN A 298 -11.53 16.50 -5.63
N THR A 299 -12.22 15.43 -5.28
CA THR A 299 -13.13 14.68 -6.16
C THR A 299 -14.44 14.36 -5.43
N TYR A 300 -15.39 13.70 -6.09
CA TYR A 300 -16.62 13.25 -5.44
C TYR A 300 -16.33 12.18 -4.38
N ILE A 301 -17.19 12.11 -3.36
CA ILE A 301 -17.11 11.13 -2.28
C ILE A 301 -18.22 10.11 -2.40
N SER A 302 -17.86 8.82 -2.28
CA SER A 302 -18.81 7.71 -2.21
C SER A 302 -18.74 7.00 -0.85
N ALA A 303 -19.88 6.47 -0.40
CA ALA A 303 -19.96 5.63 0.80
C ALA A 303 -21.00 4.53 0.60
N HIS A 304 -20.62 3.28 0.84
CA HIS A 304 -21.52 2.13 0.86
C HIS A 304 -21.19 1.23 2.06
N PRO A 305 -21.66 1.63 3.27
CA PRO A 305 -21.45 0.86 4.49
C PRO A 305 -22.27 -0.42 4.54
N ASN A 306 -21.89 -1.30 5.47
CA ASN A 306 -22.73 -2.46 5.81
C ASN A 306 -24.01 -2.03 6.53
N ALA A 307 -25.03 -2.87 6.50
CA ALA A 307 -26.25 -2.71 7.29
C ALA A 307 -26.00 -3.04 8.78
N GLY A 308 -25.13 -2.25 9.41
CA GLY A 308 -24.60 -2.47 10.74
C GLY A 308 -23.39 -3.41 10.76
N LEU A 309 -23.04 -3.91 11.95
CA LEU A 309 -22.02 -4.94 12.12
C LEU A 309 -22.70 -6.32 12.19
N PRO A 310 -22.03 -7.40 11.76
CA PRO A 310 -22.61 -8.74 11.86
C PRO A 310 -22.82 -9.10 13.34
N ASN A 311 -23.96 -9.70 13.66
CA ASN A 311 -24.28 -10.21 14.98
C ASN A 311 -23.54 -11.53 15.28
N ALA A 312 -23.74 -12.12 16.44
CA ALA A 312 -23.11 -13.38 16.85
C ALA A 312 -23.44 -14.58 15.92
N PHE A 313 -24.45 -14.45 15.08
CA PHE A 313 -24.85 -15.46 14.09
C PHE A 313 -24.38 -15.09 12.68
N GLY A 314 -23.62 -14.00 12.53
CA GLY A 314 -23.15 -13.50 11.24
C GLY A 314 -24.22 -12.77 10.42
N GLU A 315 -25.38 -12.48 10.98
CA GLU A 315 -26.47 -11.78 10.31
C GLU A 315 -26.35 -10.27 10.52
N TYR A 316 -26.87 -9.50 9.57
CA TYR A 316 -26.92 -8.03 9.63
C TYR A 316 -28.32 -7.60 10.06
N ASP A 317 -28.42 -6.97 11.24
CA ASP A 317 -29.69 -6.71 11.92
C ASP A 317 -30.17 -5.25 11.75
N GLN A 318 -29.36 -4.35 11.17
CA GLN A 318 -29.75 -2.96 11.06
C GLN A 318 -30.94 -2.79 10.12
N ALA A 319 -31.97 -2.15 10.62
CA ALA A 319 -33.19 -1.93 9.84
C ALA A 319 -33.00 -0.90 8.71
N PRO A 320 -33.73 -1.02 7.59
CA PRO A 320 -33.65 -0.07 6.47
C PRO A 320 -33.75 1.40 6.85
N ASP A 321 -34.76 1.76 7.69
CA ASP A 321 -34.93 3.15 8.11
C ASP A 321 -33.80 3.65 9.01
N GLU A 322 -33.30 2.79 9.87
CA GLU A 322 -32.15 3.12 10.77
C GLU A 322 -30.89 3.40 9.97
N MET A 323 -30.52 2.51 9.04
CA MET A 323 -29.41 2.74 8.14
C MET A 323 -29.60 4.02 7.32
N ALA A 324 -30.79 4.22 6.77
CA ALA A 324 -31.10 5.40 5.98
C ALA A 324 -31.03 6.70 6.78
N ASP A 325 -31.37 6.70 8.07
CA ASP A 325 -31.21 7.86 8.96
C ASP A 325 -29.74 8.23 9.17
N ILE A 326 -28.88 7.24 9.39
CA ILE A 326 -27.44 7.46 9.58
C ILE A 326 -26.78 7.97 8.31
N VAL A 327 -27.05 7.35 7.15
CA VAL A 327 -26.44 7.81 5.90
C VAL A 327 -27.03 9.13 5.39
N ALA A 328 -28.27 9.47 5.78
CA ALA A 328 -28.84 10.79 5.52
C ALA A 328 -28.06 11.88 6.27
N GLU A 329 -27.62 11.63 7.49
CA GLU A 329 -26.73 12.56 8.22
C GLU A 329 -25.43 12.82 7.48
N PHE A 330 -24.82 11.81 6.81
CA PHE A 330 -23.64 12.06 5.97
C PHE A 330 -23.92 13.06 4.85
N ALA A 331 -25.07 12.91 4.22
CA ALA A 331 -25.49 13.80 3.14
C ALA A 331 -25.83 15.21 3.66
N GLU A 332 -26.58 15.32 4.77
CA GLU A 332 -26.92 16.57 5.43
C GLU A 332 -25.69 17.33 5.93
N SER A 333 -24.68 16.60 6.41
CA SER A 333 -23.37 17.16 6.78
C SER A 333 -22.49 17.50 5.57
N GLY A 334 -22.96 17.24 4.34
CA GLY A 334 -22.23 17.57 3.10
C GLY A 334 -21.00 16.69 2.89
N LEU A 335 -21.03 15.42 3.32
CA LEU A 335 -19.88 14.52 3.24
C LEU A 335 -19.84 13.68 1.95
N VAL A 336 -20.97 13.44 1.29
CA VAL A 336 -21.09 12.46 0.21
C VAL A 336 -21.75 13.02 -1.06
N ASN A 337 -21.42 12.37 -2.18
CA ASN A 337 -22.00 12.59 -3.51
C ASN A 337 -22.66 11.32 -4.08
N ILE A 338 -22.19 10.16 -3.63
CA ILE A 338 -22.71 8.84 -4.01
C ILE A 338 -22.90 8.05 -2.70
N ILE A 339 -24.04 7.42 -2.56
CA ILE A 339 -24.39 6.64 -1.37
C ILE A 339 -25.05 5.33 -1.77
N GLY A 340 -24.70 4.24 -1.11
CA GLY A 340 -25.26 2.93 -1.34
C GLY A 340 -25.18 2.06 -0.10
N GLY A 341 -25.24 0.76 -0.30
CA GLY A 341 -25.08 -0.21 0.76
C GLY A 341 -24.15 -1.35 0.37
N CYS A 342 -23.48 -1.94 1.36
CA CYS A 342 -22.67 -3.16 1.21
C CYS A 342 -23.34 -4.30 1.99
N CYS A 343 -22.58 -5.19 2.61
CA CYS A 343 -23.08 -6.40 3.25
C CYS A 343 -24.32 -6.16 4.12
N GLY A 344 -25.32 -7.07 4.01
CA GLY A 344 -26.60 -7.00 4.71
C GLY A 344 -27.63 -6.04 4.09
N SER A 345 -27.23 -5.14 3.18
CA SER A 345 -28.18 -4.23 2.55
C SER A 345 -29.05 -4.93 1.49
N THR A 346 -30.33 -4.57 1.45
CA THR A 346 -31.35 -5.14 0.57
C THR A 346 -32.03 -4.03 -0.23
N PRO A 347 -32.91 -4.34 -1.20
CA PRO A 347 -33.71 -3.33 -1.90
C PRO A 347 -34.52 -2.44 -0.97
N ALA A 348 -34.92 -2.92 0.22
CA ALA A 348 -35.62 -2.09 1.21
C ALA A 348 -34.68 -1.01 1.78
N HIS A 349 -33.44 -1.32 2.07
CA HIS A 349 -32.43 -0.36 2.53
C HIS A 349 -32.17 0.70 1.45
N ILE A 350 -31.93 0.26 0.21
CA ILE A 350 -31.66 1.18 -0.91
C ILE A 350 -32.86 2.11 -1.17
N ARG A 351 -34.07 1.61 -1.03
CA ARG A 351 -35.29 2.43 -1.17
C ARG A 351 -35.39 3.50 -0.09
N ALA A 352 -35.16 3.11 1.17
CA ALA A 352 -35.16 4.06 2.29
C ALA A 352 -34.10 5.14 2.12
N ILE A 353 -32.90 4.76 1.68
CA ILE A 353 -31.81 5.69 1.36
C ILE A 353 -32.19 6.61 0.19
N ALA A 354 -32.69 6.06 -0.93
CA ALA A 354 -33.05 6.82 -2.12
C ALA A 354 -34.13 7.85 -1.84
N GLU A 355 -35.14 7.50 -1.03
CA GLU A 355 -36.20 8.41 -0.62
C GLU A 355 -35.66 9.61 0.16
N LYS A 356 -34.72 9.39 1.09
CA LYS A 356 -34.12 10.47 1.88
C LYS A 356 -33.20 11.36 1.05
N MET A 357 -32.45 10.81 0.10
CA MET A 357 -31.50 11.59 -0.74
C MET A 357 -32.19 12.59 -1.66
N THR A 358 -33.47 12.44 -1.96
CA THR A 358 -34.20 13.32 -2.89
C THR A 358 -34.29 14.79 -2.47
N SER A 359 -34.18 15.07 -1.18
CA SER A 359 -34.34 16.43 -0.61
C SER A 359 -33.01 17.03 -0.10
N ILE A 360 -31.92 16.33 -0.19
CA ILE A 360 -30.63 16.72 0.39
C ILE A 360 -29.72 17.24 -0.72
N GLU A 361 -29.04 18.37 -0.46
CA GLU A 361 -28.04 18.91 -1.39
C GLU A 361 -26.77 18.06 -1.37
N ARG A 362 -26.18 17.87 -2.55
CA ARG A 362 -24.91 17.16 -2.68
C ARG A 362 -23.75 17.90 -2.03
N ARG A 363 -22.71 17.16 -1.63
CA ARG A 363 -21.43 17.73 -1.20
C ARG A 363 -20.84 18.62 -2.31
N GLN A 364 -20.32 19.77 -1.93
CA GLN A 364 -19.48 20.60 -2.78
C GLN A 364 -18.02 20.11 -2.68
N ILE A 365 -17.35 19.96 -3.82
CA ILE A 365 -15.94 19.57 -3.85
C ILE A 365 -15.13 20.74 -3.28
N PRO A 366 -14.33 20.54 -2.22
CA PRO A 366 -13.52 21.61 -1.63
C PRO A 366 -12.34 21.99 -2.53
N GLU A 367 -11.89 23.22 -2.42
CA GLU A 367 -10.61 23.64 -2.95
C GLU A 367 -9.50 23.15 -2.02
N ILE A 368 -8.67 22.27 -2.54
CA ILE A 368 -7.56 21.69 -1.77
C ILE A 368 -6.25 22.41 -2.14
N PRO A 369 -5.47 22.89 -1.15
CA PRO A 369 -4.18 23.50 -1.42
C PRO A 369 -3.25 22.57 -2.21
N VAL A 370 -2.52 23.15 -3.18
CA VAL A 370 -1.52 22.40 -3.93
C VAL A 370 -0.38 21.99 -3.00
N ALA A 371 -0.06 20.70 -2.98
CA ALA A 371 1.00 20.11 -2.18
C ALA A 371 1.53 18.84 -2.85
N CYS A 372 2.78 18.50 -2.63
CA CYS A 372 3.27 17.16 -2.89
C CYS A 372 2.78 16.25 -1.74
N ARG A 373 1.92 15.31 -2.06
CA ARG A 373 1.26 14.44 -1.07
C ARG A 373 1.84 13.04 -1.15
N LEU A 374 2.85 12.81 -0.32
CA LEU A 374 3.50 11.51 -0.17
C LEU A 374 2.83 10.67 0.92
N SER A 375 3.19 9.41 1.00
CA SER A 375 2.75 8.52 2.08
C SER A 375 3.64 7.29 2.23
N GLY A 376 3.81 6.89 3.48
CA GLY A 376 4.07 5.51 3.86
C GLY A 376 2.76 4.92 4.41
N LEU A 377 2.78 4.41 5.64
CA LEU A 377 1.55 4.10 6.40
C LEU A 377 0.87 5.38 6.93
N GLU A 378 1.65 6.45 7.09
CA GLU A 378 1.21 7.78 7.46
C GLU A 378 1.28 8.73 6.24
N PRO A 379 0.45 9.77 6.18
CA PRO A 379 0.56 10.80 5.16
C PRO A 379 1.79 11.68 5.42
N PHE A 380 2.41 12.17 4.37
CA PHE A 380 3.46 13.18 4.42
C PHE A 380 3.24 14.20 3.31
N ASN A 381 2.69 15.35 3.67
CA ASN A 381 2.34 16.42 2.73
C ASN A 381 3.35 17.56 2.81
N ILE A 382 3.79 18.02 1.65
CA ILE A 382 4.76 19.09 1.50
C ILE A 382 4.05 20.28 0.86
N PHE A 383 3.82 21.31 1.67
CA PHE A 383 3.21 22.59 1.27
C PHE A 383 4.28 23.62 0.95
N ALA A 384 3.87 24.74 0.40
CA ALA A 384 4.79 25.83 0.03
C ALA A 384 5.54 26.44 1.23
N ASP A 385 4.99 26.34 2.42
CA ASP A 385 5.52 26.82 3.72
C ASP A 385 6.08 25.70 4.61
N SER A 386 6.18 24.48 4.10
CA SER A 386 6.80 23.38 4.84
C SER A 386 8.27 23.67 5.14
N LEU A 387 8.73 23.22 6.31
CA LEU A 387 10.14 23.29 6.69
C LEU A 387 10.98 22.35 5.82
N PHE A 388 12.30 22.53 5.86
CA PHE A 388 13.25 21.68 5.16
C PHE A 388 13.08 20.20 5.53
N ILE A 389 13.14 19.33 4.51
CA ILE A 389 12.87 17.91 4.63
C ILE A 389 14.16 17.12 4.61
N ASN A 390 14.35 16.30 5.64
CA ASN A 390 15.48 15.39 5.75
C ASN A 390 15.16 14.07 5.04
N VAL A 391 15.87 13.79 3.95
CA VAL A 391 15.86 12.49 3.29
C VAL A 391 17.06 11.70 3.80
N GLY A 392 16.82 10.58 4.46
CA GLY A 392 17.88 9.79 5.09
C GLY A 392 18.73 9.02 4.08
N GLU A 393 20.05 9.26 4.05
CA GLU A 393 21.01 8.72 3.07
C GLU A 393 21.65 7.38 3.46
N ARG A 394 21.33 6.78 4.64
CA ARG A 394 22.15 5.68 5.17
C ARG A 394 21.76 4.30 4.64
N CYS A 395 20.60 4.14 3.98
CA CYS A 395 20.20 2.92 3.28
C CYS A 395 20.67 2.90 1.82
N ASN A 396 21.85 3.43 1.58
CA ASN A 396 22.49 3.49 0.26
C ASN A 396 23.80 2.70 0.30
N VAL A 397 23.88 1.62 -0.51
CA VAL A 397 25.06 0.75 -0.57
C VAL A 397 26.31 1.46 -1.10
N THR A 398 26.16 2.51 -1.87
CA THR A 398 27.27 3.33 -2.38
C THR A 398 27.75 4.33 -1.33
N GLY A 399 26.83 4.92 -0.57
CA GLY A 399 27.10 5.97 0.42
C GLY A 399 27.44 5.46 1.82
N SER A 400 27.03 4.22 2.18
CA SER A 400 27.16 3.65 3.52
C SER A 400 27.90 2.31 3.51
N ALA A 401 29.17 2.31 3.91
CA ALA A 401 29.97 1.08 3.99
C ALA A 401 29.37 0.03 4.95
N ARG A 402 28.73 0.47 6.05
CA ARG A 402 28.01 -0.42 6.99
C ARG A 402 26.83 -1.09 6.29
N PHE A 403 25.98 -0.31 5.66
CA PHE A 403 24.79 -0.83 4.99
C PHE A 403 25.16 -1.76 3.82
N LYS A 404 26.14 -1.36 2.99
CA LYS A 404 26.68 -2.20 1.92
C LYS A 404 27.09 -3.58 2.41
N ARG A 405 27.88 -3.64 3.50
CA ARG A 405 28.32 -4.91 4.08
C ARG A 405 27.13 -5.78 4.49
N LEU A 406 26.16 -5.20 5.19
CA LEU A 406 24.98 -5.93 5.67
C LEU A 406 24.17 -6.52 4.50
N ILE A 407 23.96 -5.76 3.43
CA ILE A 407 23.23 -6.25 2.25
C ILE A 407 24.00 -7.35 1.52
N ILE A 408 25.33 -7.23 1.37
CA ILE A 408 26.18 -8.27 0.75
C ILE A 408 26.18 -9.56 1.58
N GLU A 409 26.20 -9.45 2.91
CA GLU A 409 26.17 -10.58 3.85
C GLU A 409 24.74 -11.13 4.05
N GLU A 410 23.74 -10.56 3.39
CA GLU A 410 22.30 -10.86 3.53
C GLU A 410 21.78 -10.71 4.98
N ASP A 411 22.45 -9.88 5.80
CA ASP A 411 22.04 -9.52 7.17
C ASP A 411 20.97 -8.41 7.10
N TYR A 412 19.79 -8.76 6.63
CA TYR A 412 18.71 -7.83 6.44
C TYR A 412 18.11 -7.33 7.77
N ASP A 413 18.15 -8.12 8.83
CA ASP A 413 17.66 -7.72 10.15
C ASP A 413 18.45 -6.52 10.68
N THR A 414 19.77 -6.57 10.64
CA THR A 414 20.63 -5.44 11.02
C THR A 414 20.53 -4.29 9.99
N ALA A 415 20.25 -4.57 8.73
CA ALA A 415 20.02 -3.53 7.73
C ALA A 415 18.72 -2.74 8.00
N LEU A 416 17.66 -3.40 8.47
CA LEU A 416 16.43 -2.75 8.92
C LEU A 416 16.67 -1.80 10.10
N ASP A 417 17.58 -2.14 11.02
CA ASP A 417 17.97 -1.24 12.12
C ASP A 417 18.59 0.06 11.60
N VAL A 418 19.32 0.01 10.48
CA VAL A 418 19.86 1.23 9.85
C VAL A 418 18.72 2.13 9.35
N ALA A 419 17.69 1.55 8.74
CA ALA A 419 16.52 2.30 8.29
C ALA A 419 15.74 2.89 9.48
N ARG A 420 15.49 2.09 10.53
CA ARG A 420 14.80 2.51 11.75
C ARG A 420 15.50 3.66 12.43
N GLN A 421 16.82 3.57 12.61
CA GLN A 421 17.63 4.64 13.21
C GLN A 421 17.53 5.96 12.44
N GLN A 422 17.40 5.94 11.13
CA GLN A 422 17.20 7.18 10.36
C GLN A 422 15.85 7.83 10.66
N VAL A 423 14.78 7.05 10.69
CA VAL A 423 13.44 7.55 11.02
C VAL A 423 13.40 8.09 12.44
N GLU A 424 13.99 7.39 13.42
CA GLU A 424 14.09 7.84 14.81
C GLU A 424 14.92 9.12 14.96
N ASN A 425 15.93 9.32 14.11
CA ASN A 425 16.76 10.52 14.08
C ASN A 425 16.14 11.67 13.25
N GLY A 426 14.89 11.53 12.80
CA GLY A 426 14.14 12.61 12.17
C GLY A 426 14.19 12.62 10.64
N ALA A 427 14.59 11.54 9.99
CA ALA A 427 14.38 11.39 8.56
C ALA A 427 12.87 11.28 8.27
N GLN A 428 12.39 12.13 7.39
CA GLN A 428 10.98 12.21 7.01
C GLN A 428 10.69 11.40 5.73
N VAL A 429 11.74 11.06 4.99
CA VAL A 429 11.78 10.17 3.84
C VAL A 429 13.06 9.35 3.97
N ILE A 430 13.05 8.08 3.56
CA ILE A 430 14.27 7.25 3.50
C ILE A 430 14.64 6.95 2.05
N ASP A 431 15.88 7.28 1.69
CA ASP A 431 16.48 6.93 0.40
C ASP A 431 17.04 5.52 0.46
N ILE A 432 16.66 4.68 -0.50
CA ILE A 432 17.07 3.27 -0.57
C ILE A 432 17.71 3.00 -1.92
N ASN A 433 19.01 2.69 -1.89
CA ASN A 433 19.80 2.37 -3.07
C ASN A 433 20.56 1.05 -2.90
N MET A 434 20.42 0.17 -3.89
CA MET A 434 21.08 -1.15 -3.95
C MET A 434 22.04 -1.28 -5.14
N ASP A 435 22.51 -0.16 -5.71
CA ASP A 435 23.39 -0.14 -6.88
C ASP A 435 24.84 -0.52 -6.49
N GLU A 436 25.14 -1.82 -6.55
CA GLU A 436 26.46 -2.38 -6.34
C GLU A 436 26.76 -3.44 -7.39
N GLY A 437 27.96 -3.40 -7.96
CA GLY A 437 28.35 -4.28 -9.07
C GLY A 437 28.36 -5.78 -8.75
N MET A 438 28.41 -6.14 -7.48
CA MET A 438 28.42 -7.55 -7.01
C MET A 438 27.03 -8.04 -6.55
N LEU A 439 26.01 -7.16 -6.55
CA LEU A 439 24.66 -7.48 -6.12
C LEU A 439 23.72 -7.64 -7.32
N ASP A 440 22.76 -8.54 -7.18
CA ASP A 440 21.51 -8.47 -7.91
C ASP A 440 20.64 -7.37 -7.28
N ALA A 441 20.80 -6.14 -7.77
CA ALA A 441 20.15 -4.97 -7.20
C ALA A 441 18.62 -5.08 -7.23
N LYS A 442 18.03 -5.70 -8.27
CA LYS A 442 16.59 -5.93 -8.37
C LYS A 442 16.10 -6.85 -7.26
N LYS A 443 16.78 -7.98 -7.03
CA LYS A 443 16.47 -8.91 -5.93
C LYS A 443 16.67 -8.23 -4.58
N ALA A 444 17.77 -7.53 -4.39
CA ALA A 444 18.11 -6.90 -3.11
C ALA A 444 17.11 -5.83 -2.71
N ILE A 445 16.71 -4.94 -3.63
CA ILE A 445 15.73 -3.88 -3.35
C ILE A 445 14.35 -4.46 -3.06
N THR A 446 13.92 -5.46 -3.83
CA THR A 446 12.64 -6.15 -3.61
C THR A 446 12.61 -6.83 -2.23
N THR A 447 13.66 -7.57 -1.87
CA THR A 447 13.76 -8.23 -0.57
C THR A 447 13.72 -7.22 0.57
N PHE A 448 14.54 -6.17 0.49
CA PHE A 448 14.62 -5.16 1.54
C PHE A 448 13.32 -4.38 1.70
N LEU A 449 12.69 -3.94 0.61
CA LEU A 449 11.42 -3.22 0.66
C LEU A 449 10.26 -4.08 1.18
N ASN A 450 10.22 -5.36 0.82
CA ASN A 450 9.25 -6.28 1.37
C ASN A 450 9.40 -6.45 2.89
N LEU A 451 10.64 -6.44 3.39
CA LEU A 451 10.93 -6.48 4.82
C LEU A 451 10.57 -5.14 5.49
N VAL A 452 10.91 -4.00 4.88
CA VAL A 452 10.50 -2.66 5.35
C VAL A 452 8.98 -2.56 5.49
N ALA A 453 8.21 -3.12 4.54
CA ALA A 453 6.75 -3.11 4.61
C ALA A 453 6.19 -3.82 5.86
N SER A 454 6.94 -4.76 6.43
CA SER A 454 6.56 -5.47 7.67
C SER A 454 7.05 -4.78 8.96
N GLU A 455 7.71 -3.61 8.85
CA GLU A 455 8.25 -2.83 9.95
C GLU A 455 7.53 -1.47 10.05
N PRO A 456 6.46 -1.35 10.83
CA PRO A 456 5.62 -0.14 10.89
C PRO A 456 6.39 1.12 11.33
N ASP A 457 7.41 0.96 12.17
CA ASP A 457 8.24 2.08 12.63
C ASP A 457 9.08 2.68 11.49
N ILE A 458 9.36 1.90 10.44
CA ILE A 458 10.08 2.34 9.25
C ILE A 458 9.10 2.74 8.16
N SER A 459 8.15 1.87 7.83
CA SER A 459 7.22 2.05 6.71
C SER A 459 6.19 3.17 6.91
N ARG A 460 6.12 3.78 8.09
CA ARG A 460 5.29 4.96 8.34
C ARG A 460 5.70 6.17 7.49
N VAL A 461 6.97 6.29 7.11
CA VAL A 461 7.45 7.37 6.24
C VAL A 461 7.51 6.93 4.78
N PRO A 462 7.41 7.86 3.81
CA PRO A 462 7.57 7.54 2.40
C PRO A 462 9.00 7.07 2.09
N VAL A 463 9.12 6.24 1.06
CA VAL A 463 10.37 5.72 0.54
C VAL A 463 10.76 6.47 -0.73
N MET A 464 12.04 6.84 -0.84
CA MET A 464 12.69 7.27 -2.08
C MET A 464 13.41 6.05 -2.67
N VAL A 465 12.97 5.58 -3.84
CA VAL A 465 13.59 4.48 -4.56
C VAL A 465 14.68 5.05 -5.45
N ASP A 466 15.94 4.76 -5.10
CA ASP A 466 17.11 5.32 -5.76
C ASP A 466 17.87 4.24 -6.54
N SER A 467 18.01 4.44 -7.83
CA SER A 467 18.89 3.63 -8.69
C SER A 467 19.24 4.33 -9.99
N SER A 468 20.41 4.00 -10.51
CA SER A 468 20.85 4.37 -11.86
C SER A 468 20.20 3.52 -12.97
N LYS A 469 19.50 2.43 -12.59
CA LYS A 469 18.87 1.46 -13.49
C LYS A 469 17.37 1.50 -13.37
N TRP A 470 16.68 1.75 -14.47
CA TRP A 470 15.22 1.84 -14.47
C TRP A 470 14.54 0.56 -13.96
N GLU A 471 15.04 -0.62 -14.35
CA GLU A 471 14.50 -1.92 -13.90
C GLU A 471 14.55 -2.14 -12.39
N VAL A 472 15.50 -1.49 -11.69
CA VAL A 472 15.60 -1.54 -10.22
C VAL A 472 14.61 -0.57 -9.59
N ILE A 473 14.47 0.63 -10.17
CA ILE A 473 13.45 1.60 -9.75
C ILE A 473 12.06 0.98 -9.86
N GLU A 474 11.75 0.37 -11.00
CA GLU A 474 10.44 -0.24 -11.24
C GLU A 474 10.17 -1.38 -10.26
N ALA A 475 11.14 -2.26 -10.01
CA ALA A 475 11.04 -3.31 -9.01
C ALA A 475 10.78 -2.75 -7.60
N GLY A 476 11.41 -1.62 -7.25
CA GLY A 476 11.15 -0.94 -5.98
C GLY A 476 9.75 -0.34 -5.89
N LEU A 477 9.27 0.31 -6.96
CA LEU A 477 7.91 0.87 -7.03
C LEU A 477 6.82 -0.19 -6.87
N GLN A 478 7.07 -1.39 -7.35
CA GLN A 478 6.18 -2.54 -7.23
C GLN A 478 6.11 -3.15 -5.82
N CYS A 479 6.93 -2.66 -4.87
CA CYS A 479 6.95 -3.13 -3.48
C CYS A 479 6.37 -2.13 -2.49
N ILE A 480 6.15 -0.87 -2.87
CA ILE A 480 5.70 0.19 -1.96
C ILE A 480 4.22 0.52 -2.14
N GLN A 481 3.44 0.34 -1.07
CA GLN A 481 2.01 0.65 -1.08
C GLN A 481 1.72 2.15 -1.04
N GLY A 482 2.58 2.94 -0.41
CA GLY A 482 2.46 4.39 -0.32
C GLY A 482 2.84 5.11 -1.61
N LYS A 483 2.69 6.43 -1.60
CA LYS A 483 3.22 7.31 -2.63
C LYS A 483 4.66 7.68 -2.27
N GLY A 484 5.62 7.04 -2.94
CA GLY A 484 7.05 7.30 -2.79
C GLY A 484 7.60 8.29 -3.81
N ILE A 485 8.93 8.38 -3.84
CA ILE A 485 9.70 9.24 -4.74
C ILE A 485 10.62 8.35 -5.58
N VAL A 486 10.72 8.62 -6.85
CA VAL A 486 11.73 8.03 -7.76
C VAL A 486 12.97 8.92 -7.77
N ASN A 487 14.13 8.36 -7.53
CA ASN A 487 15.42 9.00 -7.65
C ASN A 487 16.31 8.20 -8.62
N SER A 488 16.46 8.57 -9.86
CA SER A 488 16.00 9.76 -10.56
C SER A 488 15.76 9.43 -12.04
N ILE A 489 15.14 10.38 -12.73
CA ILE A 489 15.10 10.40 -14.20
C ILE A 489 15.88 11.61 -14.71
N SER A 490 16.32 11.58 -15.96
CA SER A 490 17.05 12.68 -16.58
C SER A 490 16.97 12.63 -18.10
N LEU A 491 17.41 13.71 -18.74
CA LEU A 491 17.54 13.80 -20.20
C LEU A 491 18.83 13.14 -20.76
N LYS A 492 19.59 12.44 -19.91
CA LYS A 492 20.85 11.79 -20.29
C LYS A 492 20.71 10.86 -21.50
N GLU A 493 19.66 10.05 -21.52
CA GLU A 493 19.37 9.09 -22.61
C GLU A 493 18.41 9.68 -23.68
N GLY A 494 18.21 11.01 -23.64
CA GLY A 494 17.35 11.74 -24.56
C GLY A 494 15.89 11.85 -24.10
N GLU A 495 15.14 12.68 -24.83
CA GLU A 495 13.77 13.05 -24.45
C GLU A 495 12.76 11.90 -24.52
N GLU A 496 12.94 10.95 -25.45
CA GLU A 496 12.01 9.83 -25.60
C GLU A 496 12.04 8.91 -24.37
N ALA A 497 13.24 8.52 -23.92
CA ALA A 497 13.44 7.75 -22.71
C ALA A 497 12.92 8.51 -21.48
N PHE A 498 13.17 9.79 -21.39
CA PHE A 498 12.70 10.66 -20.33
C PHE A 498 11.17 10.70 -20.24
N ARG A 499 10.49 10.93 -21.39
CA ARG A 499 9.02 10.90 -21.44
C ARG A 499 8.44 9.53 -21.04
N HIS A 500 9.08 8.46 -21.48
CA HIS A 500 8.65 7.09 -21.14
C HIS A 500 8.73 6.85 -19.64
N GLN A 501 9.89 7.12 -19.02
CA GLN A 501 10.09 6.96 -17.58
C GLN A 501 9.14 7.85 -16.78
N ALA A 502 8.94 9.09 -17.20
CA ALA A 502 8.00 10.02 -16.57
C ALA A 502 6.55 9.50 -16.59
N ARG A 503 6.09 8.91 -17.71
CA ARG A 503 4.76 8.29 -17.79
C ARG A 503 4.65 7.12 -16.82
N LEU A 504 5.66 6.28 -16.73
CA LEU A 504 5.67 5.17 -15.77
C LEU A 504 5.64 5.67 -14.33
N CYS A 505 6.46 6.67 -13.95
CA CYS A 505 6.38 7.30 -12.63
C CYS A 505 4.96 7.77 -12.31
N ARG A 506 4.30 8.43 -13.27
CA ARG A 506 2.91 8.89 -13.12
C ARG A 506 1.93 7.74 -12.97
N ASN A 507 2.10 6.64 -13.70
CA ASN A 507 1.22 5.47 -13.64
C ASN A 507 1.40 4.69 -12.32
N TYR A 508 2.62 4.65 -11.77
CA TYR A 508 2.87 4.13 -10.41
C TYR A 508 2.45 5.10 -9.30
N GLY A 509 2.12 6.35 -9.64
CA GLY A 509 1.71 7.37 -8.68
C GLY A 509 2.85 7.91 -7.82
N ALA A 510 4.08 7.90 -8.31
CA ALA A 510 5.26 8.39 -7.61
C ALA A 510 5.56 9.86 -7.93
N ALA A 511 6.10 10.59 -6.96
CA ALA A 511 6.84 11.83 -7.22
C ALA A 511 8.21 11.49 -7.82
N VAL A 512 8.86 12.45 -8.48
CA VAL A 512 10.09 12.18 -9.23
C VAL A 512 11.18 13.22 -9.00
N VAL A 513 12.38 12.74 -8.68
CA VAL A 513 13.59 13.55 -8.76
C VAL A 513 14.05 13.61 -10.21
N VAL A 514 14.28 14.82 -10.69
CA VAL A 514 14.78 15.11 -12.04
C VAL A 514 16.16 15.70 -11.93
N MET A 515 17.17 14.93 -12.32
CA MET A 515 18.55 15.44 -12.31
C MET A 515 18.79 16.42 -13.46
N ALA A 516 19.53 17.48 -13.18
CA ALA A 516 20.05 18.39 -14.22
C ALA A 516 21.17 17.71 -15.00
N PHE A 517 20.79 16.76 -15.83
CA PHE A 517 21.68 15.92 -16.64
C PHE A 517 21.02 15.70 -18.01
N ASP A 518 21.70 16.12 -19.07
CA ASP A 518 21.24 15.91 -20.44
C ASP A 518 22.23 15.10 -21.28
N GLU A 519 21.99 15.04 -22.55
CA GLU A 519 22.78 14.28 -23.53
C GLU A 519 24.24 14.72 -23.59
N THR A 520 24.55 15.95 -23.12
CA THR A 520 25.92 16.50 -23.10
C THR A 520 26.65 16.30 -21.78
N GLY A 521 25.91 15.94 -20.71
CA GLY A 521 26.48 15.67 -19.39
C GLY A 521 25.75 16.37 -18.26
N GLN A 522 26.26 16.18 -17.04
CA GLN A 522 25.73 16.85 -15.84
C GLN A 522 25.96 18.35 -15.91
N ALA A 523 24.94 19.11 -15.47
CA ALA A 523 25.05 20.56 -15.38
C ALA A 523 25.99 20.97 -14.23
N ASP A 524 27.05 21.66 -14.53
CA ASP A 524 28.05 22.20 -13.58
C ASP A 524 27.86 23.68 -13.28
N THR A 525 27.44 24.47 -14.26
CA THR A 525 27.23 25.93 -14.16
C THR A 525 25.76 26.27 -13.92
N GLU A 526 25.50 27.46 -13.32
CA GLU A 526 24.17 28.01 -13.10
C GLU A 526 23.33 27.96 -14.39
N ALA A 527 23.88 28.44 -15.50
CA ALA A 527 23.18 28.54 -16.78
C ALA A 527 22.71 27.15 -17.27
N ARG A 528 23.58 26.14 -17.18
CA ARG A 528 23.26 24.78 -17.59
C ARG A 528 22.22 24.13 -16.67
N LYS A 529 22.32 24.36 -15.35
CA LYS A 529 21.34 23.88 -14.36
C LYS A 529 19.96 24.43 -14.69
N ILE A 530 19.85 25.71 -14.93
CA ILE A 530 18.59 26.38 -15.29
C ILE A 530 18.03 25.86 -16.62
N GLU A 531 18.87 25.77 -17.65
CA GLU A 531 18.46 25.31 -18.99
C GLU A 531 17.83 23.92 -18.94
N ILE A 532 18.53 22.97 -18.30
CA ILE A 532 18.08 21.56 -18.22
C ILE A 532 16.83 21.44 -17.37
N CYS A 533 16.79 22.09 -16.19
CA CYS A 533 15.61 22.01 -15.32
C CYS A 533 14.38 22.61 -16.00
N LYS A 534 14.54 23.76 -16.69
CA LYS A 534 13.44 24.36 -17.45
C LYS A 534 12.96 23.47 -18.59
N ARG A 535 13.87 22.92 -19.41
CA ARG A 535 13.53 21.99 -20.50
C ARG A 535 12.80 20.76 -19.96
N SER A 536 13.30 20.16 -18.88
CA SER A 536 12.66 19.03 -18.24
C SER A 536 11.27 19.36 -17.69
N TYR A 537 11.10 20.53 -17.06
CA TYR A 537 9.80 21.01 -16.58
C TYR A 537 8.79 21.16 -17.71
N ASP A 538 9.20 21.80 -18.80
CA ASP A 538 8.33 22.02 -19.97
C ASP A 538 7.85 20.68 -20.57
N ILE A 539 8.73 19.68 -20.69
CA ILE A 539 8.38 18.33 -21.16
C ILE A 539 7.42 17.64 -20.18
N LEU A 540 7.75 17.64 -18.89
CA LEU A 540 6.96 16.94 -17.87
C LEU A 540 5.55 17.51 -17.77
N VAL A 541 5.42 18.81 -17.64
CA VAL A 541 4.13 19.47 -17.41
C VAL A 541 3.30 19.54 -18.69
N ASN A 542 3.89 20.01 -19.80
CA ASN A 542 3.14 20.33 -21.00
C ASN A 542 2.92 19.14 -21.94
N GLU A 543 3.84 18.17 -21.96
CA GLU A 543 3.76 17.03 -22.88
C GLU A 543 3.35 15.74 -22.18
N VAL A 544 3.89 15.46 -20.99
CA VAL A 544 3.55 14.24 -20.23
C VAL A 544 2.31 14.46 -19.36
N GLY A 545 2.00 15.71 -18.97
CA GLY A 545 0.93 16.01 -18.02
C GLY A 545 1.27 15.55 -16.60
N PHE A 546 2.56 15.61 -16.23
CA PHE A 546 3.02 15.28 -14.89
C PHE A 546 2.61 16.39 -13.92
N PRO A 547 2.11 16.07 -12.70
CA PRO A 547 1.74 17.09 -11.72
C PRO A 547 2.97 17.90 -11.30
N PRO A 548 2.99 19.24 -11.47
CA PRO A 548 4.18 20.04 -11.16
C PRO A 548 4.60 19.99 -9.69
N GLN A 549 3.67 19.77 -8.76
CA GLN A 549 3.95 19.59 -7.34
C GLN A 549 4.64 18.27 -6.99
N ASP A 550 4.68 17.32 -7.91
CA ASP A 550 5.34 16.02 -7.73
C ASP A 550 6.73 15.99 -8.43
N ILE A 551 7.18 17.12 -9.00
CA ILE A 551 8.49 17.28 -9.62
C ILE A 551 9.49 17.83 -8.59
N ILE A 552 10.62 17.16 -8.43
CA ILE A 552 11.71 17.53 -7.53
C ILE A 552 12.98 17.66 -8.36
N PHE A 553 13.51 18.85 -8.53
CA PHE A 553 14.75 19.03 -9.26
C PHE A 553 15.97 18.77 -8.39
N ASP A 554 16.96 18.03 -8.92
CA ASP A 554 18.32 17.98 -8.41
C ASP A 554 19.25 18.69 -9.39
N PRO A 555 19.60 19.97 -9.10
CA PRO A 555 20.52 20.74 -9.95
C PRO A 555 21.98 20.33 -9.82
N ASN A 556 22.29 19.19 -9.24
CA ASN A 556 23.60 18.60 -8.94
C ASN A 556 24.43 19.43 -7.95
N ILE A 557 24.68 18.84 -6.77
CA ILE A 557 25.63 19.38 -5.79
C ILE A 557 27.01 18.77 -6.06
N PHE A 558 27.99 19.61 -6.34
CA PHE A 558 29.37 19.22 -6.54
C PHE A 558 30.25 19.65 -5.36
N ALA A 559 31.43 18.99 -5.24
CA ALA A 559 32.40 19.27 -4.20
C ALA A 559 33.01 20.66 -4.38
N VAL A 560 33.13 21.38 -3.26
CA VAL A 560 33.86 22.66 -3.18
C VAL A 560 35.23 22.43 -2.53
N ALA A 561 36.08 23.45 -2.55
CA ALA A 561 37.45 23.43 -1.98
C ALA A 561 38.28 22.26 -2.49
N THR A 562 38.21 21.98 -3.76
CA THR A 562 38.97 20.89 -4.41
C THR A 562 40.40 21.33 -4.82
N GLY A 563 40.70 22.64 -4.77
CA GLY A 563 41.94 23.21 -5.28
C GLY A 563 41.94 23.43 -6.80
N ILE A 564 40.77 23.28 -7.47
CA ILE A 564 40.57 23.54 -8.90
C ILE A 564 39.70 24.80 -9.01
N ASP A 565 40.19 25.81 -9.73
CA ASP A 565 39.58 27.16 -9.79
C ASP A 565 38.15 27.12 -10.38
N GLU A 566 37.92 26.26 -11.38
CA GLU A 566 36.62 26.06 -12.01
C GLU A 566 35.55 25.53 -11.03
N HIS A 567 35.96 24.86 -9.95
CA HIS A 567 35.07 24.30 -8.94
C HIS A 567 34.64 25.31 -7.85
N ASN A 568 35.31 26.45 -7.78
CA ASN A 568 35.11 27.42 -6.70
C ASN A 568 33.68 27.97 -6.68
N ASN A 569 32.97 28.00 -7.84
CA ASN A 569 31.64 28.55 -7.95
C ASN A 569 30.52 27.54 -7.85
N TYR A 570 30.78 26.26 -7.73
CA TYR A 570 29.77 25.21 -7.78
C TYR A 570 28.64 25.34 -6.76
N ALA A 571 28.96 25.75 -5.52
CA ALA A 571 27.94 25.95 -4.50
C ALA A 571 27.08 27.19 -4.80
N VAL A 572 27.69 28.27 -5.30
CA VAL A 572 26.99 29.49 -5.72
C VAL A 572 26.07 29.21 -6.90
N ASP A 573 26.55 28.47 -7.90
CA ASP A 573 25.76 28.07 -9.07
C ASP A 573 24.54 27.25 -8.70
N PHE A 574 24.70 26.34 -7.72
CA PHE A 574 23.59 25.56 -7.18
C PHE A 574 22.57 26.45 -6.47
N ILE A 575 23.02 27.35 -5.58
CA ILE A 575 22.16 28.26 -4.82
C ILE A 575 21.37 29.17 -5.77
N ASN A 576 22.04 29.74 -6.78
CA ASN A 576 21.40 30.61 -7.77
C ASN A 576 20.37 29.83 -8.62
N ALA A 577 20.71 28.62 -9.08
CA ALA A 577 19.79 27.75 -9.82
C ALA A 577 18.58 27.39 -8.96
N THR A 578 18.79 27.10 -7.68
CA THR A 578 17.71 26.82 -6.71
C THR A 578 16.73 27.98 -6.63
N ARG A 579 17.24 29.22 -6.49
CA ARG A 579 16.41 30.44 -6.49
C ARG A 579 15.62 30.56 -7.79
N TYR A 580 16.28 30.40 -8.95
CA TYR A 580 15.62 30.47 -10.25
C TYR A 580 14.47 29.46 -10.37
N ILE A 581 14.71 28.18 -10.00
CA ILE A 581 13.69 27.11 -10.04
C ILE A 581 12.49 27.50 -9.18
N LYS A 582 12.74 27.92 -7.94
CA LYS A 582 11.70 28.34 -6.99
C LYS A 582 10.83 29.48 -7.53
N GLU A 583 11.43 30.45 -8.23
CA GLU A 583 10.74 31.62 -8.74
C GLU A 583 10.04 31.39 -10.08
N ASN A 584 10.56 30.51 -10.94
CA ASN A 584 10.16 30.41 -12.35
C ASN A 584 9.51 29.08 -12.74
N LEU A 585 9.65 28.01 -11.94
CA LEU A 585 9.03 26.70 -12.19
C LEU A 585 7.97 26.39 -11.10
N PRO A 586 6.73 26.86 -11.30
CA PRO A 586 5.69 26.80 -10.26
C PRO A 586 5.48 25.40 -9.69
N HIS A 587 5.38 25.32 -8.37
CA HIS A 587 5.16 24.12 -7.56
C HIS A 587 6.28 23.08 -7.57
N ALA A 588 7.28 23.19 -8.43
CA ALA A 588 8.44 22.30 -8.39
C ALA A 588 9.23 22.47 -7.09
N MET A 589 9.74 21.37 -6.57
CA MET A 589 10.60 21.30 -5.40
C MET A 589 12.06 21.12 -5.81
N ILE A 590 12.96 21.32 -4.86
CA ILE A 590 14.40 21.18 -5.10
C ILE A 590 15.00 20.25 -4.04
N SER A 591 15.83 19.31 -4.49
CA SER A 591 16.60 18.37 -3.68
C SER A 591 18.08 18.38 -4.05
N GLY A 592 18.88 17.61 -3.34
CA GLY A 592 20.27 17.34 -3.69
C GLY A 592 20.98 16.46 -2.66
N GLY A 593 22.00 15.76 -3.11
CA GLY A 593 22.88 14.95 -2.27
C GLY A 593 23.86 15.84 -1.50
N VAL A 594 23.49 16.31 -0.30
CA VAL A 594 24.26 17.34 0.46
C VAL A 594 25.65 16.86 0.82
N SER A 595 25.85 15.58 1.07
CA SER A 595 27.17 15.01 1.38
C SER A 595 28.23 15.24 0.30
N ASN A 596 27.80 15.48 -0.94
CA ASN A 596 28.71 15.75 -2.07
C ASN A 596 29.49 17.06 -1.92
N VAL A 597 28.89 18.11 -1.35
CA VAL A 597 29.53 19.43 -1.25
C VAL A 597 30.85 19.38 -0.47
N SER A 598 30.96 18.47 0.48
CA SER A 598 32.11 18.34 1.38
C SER A 598 33.05 17.17 1.03
N PHE A 599 32.97 16.64 -0.19
CA PHE A 599 33.72 15.46 -0.59
C PHE A 599 35.24 15.63 -0.46
N SER A 600 35.76 16.84 -0.70
CA SER A 600 37.17 17.23 -0.56
C SER A 600 37.70 17.06 0.87
N PHE A 601 36.83 17.06 1.88
CA PHE A 601 37.18 16.89 3.31
C PHE A 601 36.85 15.50 3.87
N ARG A 602 36.77 14.48 3.03
CA ARG A 602 36.58 13.09 3.53
C ARG A 602 37.63 12.75 4.60
N GLY A 603 37.15 12.22 5.76
CA GLY A 603 38.00 11.90 6.92
C GLY A 603 38.16 13.02 7.94
N ASN A 604 37.55 14.20 7.73
CA ASN A 604 37.44 15.28 8.70
C ASN A 604 35.96 15.64 8.95
N ASN A 605 35.28 14.85 9.77
CA ASN A 605 33.84 14.99 9.99
C ASN A 605 33.42 16.36 10.52
N PRO A 606 34.06 16.98 11.53
CA PRO A 606 33.66 18.29 12.01
C PRO A 606 33.66 19.39 10.91
N VAL A 607 34.67 19.39 10.03
CA VAL A 607 34.70 20.34 8.90
C VAL A 607 33.60 20.01 7.89
N ARG A 608 33.35 18.74 7.63
CA ARG A 608 32.26 18.34 6.71
C ARG A 608 30.87 18.73 7.24
N GLU A 609 30.62 18.53 8.53
CA GLU A 609 29.38 18.90 9.19
C GLU A 609 29.15 20.43 9.15
N ALA A 610 30.23 21.20 9.37
CA ALA A 610 30.20 22.64 9.20
C ALA A 610 29.91 23.08 7.76
N ILE A 611 30.52 22.42 6.76
CA ILE A 611 30.24 22.68 5.33
C ILE A 611 28.78 22.37 5.00
N HIS A 612 28.24 21.26 5.47
CA HIS A 612 26.84 20.91 5.25
C HIS A 612 25.89 21.96 5.87
N ALA A 613 26.14 22.34 7.13
CA ALA A 613 25.29 23.30 7.82
C ALA A 613 25.31 24.69 7.15
N VAL A 614 26.48 25.19 6.77
CA VAL A 614 26.61 26.49 6.06
C VAL A 614 25.98 26.43 4.68
N PHE A 615 26.23 25.36 3.92
CA PHE A 615 25.60 25.18 2.61
C PHE A 615 24.06 25.14 2.72
N LEU A 616 23.53 24.32 3.62
CA LEU A 616 22.08 24.21 3.85
C LEU A 616 21.47 25.54 4.29
N TYR A 617 22.12 26.29 5.18
CA TYR A 617 21.65 27.59 5.61
C TYR A 617 21.38 28.53 4.45
N HIS A 618 22.31 28.62 3.48
CA HIS A 618 22.16 29.48 2.29
C HIS A 618 21.19 28.88 1.28
N ALA A 619 21.30 27.58 0.97
CA ALA A 619 20.47 26.93 -0.04
C ALA A 619 18.99 26.88 0.36
N ILE A 620 18.67 26.61 1.64
CA ILE A 620 17.28 26.61 2.14
C ILE A 620 16.67 28.01 2.05
N LYS A 621 17.43 29.02 2.39
CA LYS A 621 17.00 30.43 2.26
C LYS A 621 16.64 30.80 0.82
N ASP A 622 17.32 30.22 -0.15
CA ASP A 622 17.09 30.42 -1.58
C ASP A 622 16.11 29.40 -2.21
N GLY A 623 15.51 28.51 -1.40
CA GLY A 623 14.38 27.68 -1.82
C GLY A 623 14.62 26.18 -1.85
N LEU A 624 15.77 25.67 -1.38
CA LEU A 624 15.99 24.23 -1.25
C LEU A 624 14.93 23.61 -0.34
N THR A 625 14.17 22.66 -0.85
CA THR A 625 13.01 22.08 -0.16
C THR A 625 13.41 20.88 0.69
N MET A 626 14.27 20.02 0.16
CA MET A 626 14.72 18.80 0.82
C MET A 626 16.20 18.53 0.52
N GLY A 627 16.81 17.66 1.31
CA GLY A 627 18.17 17.22 1.08
C GLY A 627 18.38 15.79 1.49
N ILE A 628 19.16 15.06 0.70
CA ILE A 628 19.62 13.72 1.04
C ILE A 628 20.80 13.89 1.98
N VAL A 629 20.57 13.57 3.26
CA VAL A 629 21.45 13.89 4.38
C VAL A 629 21.57 12.74 5.38
N ASN A 630 22.61 12.78 6.18
CA ASN A 630 22.64 11.99 7.41
C ASN A 630 21.88 12.75 8.51
N ALA A 631 20.61 12.42 8.72
CA ALA A 631 19.73 13.12 9.66
C ALA A 631 20.27 13.20 11.10
N GLY A 632 21.12 12.25 11.51
CA GLY A 632 21.74 12.23 12.83
C GLY A 632 23.00 13.08 12.99
N GLN A 633 23.47 13.78 11.94
CA GLN A 633 24.72 14.52 11.88
C GLN A 633 24.57 15.92 11.26
N LEU A 634 23.43 16.58 11.47
CA LEU A 634 23.23 17.95 11.03
C LEU A 634 23.59 18.89 12.19
N GLU A 635 24.60 19.73 11.98
CA GLU A 635 25.01 20.78 12.89
C GLU A 635 24.11 22.02 12.74
N ILE A 636 23.95 22.76 13.84
CA ILE A 636 23.24 24.03 13.83
C ILE A 636 24.22 25.14 13.40
N TYR A 637 23.85 25.92 12.39
CA TYR A 637 24.70 26.96 11.80
C TYR A 637 25.29 27.92 12.84
N GLU A 638 24.49 28.37 13.82
CA GLU A 638 24.92 29.28 14.88
C GLU A 638 25.88 28.65 15.89
N GLU A 639 25.89 27.34 16.02
CA GLU A 639 26.74 26.59 16.98
C GLU A 639 28.13 26.27 16.41
N ILE A 640 28.31 26.45 15.08
CA ILE A 640 29.62 26.29 14.44
C ILE A 640 30.58 27.33 15.00
N PRO A 641 31.81 26.95 15.44
CA PRO A 641 32.83 27.91 15.87
C PRO A 641 33.04 29.00 14.84
N GLU A 642 32.96 30.25 15.24
CA GLU A 642 32.96 31.43 14.34
C GLU A 642 34.11 31.41 13.33
N ALA A 643 35.33 31.09 13.79
CA ALA A 643 36.50 31.02 12.92
C ALA A 643 36.37 29.94 11.83
N LEU A 644 35.70 28.80 12.12
CA LEU A 644 35.42 27.76 11.14
C LEU A 644 34.28 28.18 10.20
N ARG A 645 33.21 28.72 10.76
CA ARG A 645 32.03 29.15 10.02
C ARG A 645 32.37 30.19 8.96
N GLU A 646 33.14 31.24 9.33
CA GLU A 646 33.56 32.28 8.39
C GLU A 646 34.39 31.70 7.22
N ARG A 647 35.32 30.78 7.48
CA ARG A 647 36.12 30.16 6.43
C ARG A 647 35.32 29.25 5.53
N VAL A 648 34.37 28.52 6.11
CA VAL A 648 33.44 27.68 5.34
C VAL A 648 32.52 28.57 4.48
N GLU A 649 31.99 29.68 5.01
CA GLU A 649 31.19 30.62 4.21
C GLU A 649 31.98 31.24 3.08
N ASP A 650 33.24 31.61 3.30
CA ASP A 650 34.11 32.17 2.26
C ASP A 650 34.23 31.18 1.08
N VAL A 651 34.31 29.88 1.38
CA VAL A 651 34.34 28.84 0.35
C VAL A 651 32.99 28.63 -0.31
N ILE A 652 31.91 28.47 0.46
CA ILE A 652 30.56 28.19 -0.09
C ILE A 652 30.05 29.32 -0.97
N LEU A 653 30.33 30.58 -0.59
CA LEU A 653 29.92 31.77 -1.31
C LEU A 653 30.97 32.31 -2.27
N ASN A 654 32.08 31.61 -2.41
CA ASN A 654 33.22 32.00 -3.28
C ASN A 654 33.60 33.47 -3.12
N ARG A 655 33.77 33.91 -1.83
CA ARG A 655 33.99 35.32 -1.52
C ARG A 655 35.36 35.83 -1.93
N ASN A 656 36.36 34.96 -2.00
CA ASN A 656 37.70 35.31 -2.45
C ASN A 656 38.45 34.06 -2.96
N ASN A 657 39.47 34.29 -3.77
CA ASN A 657 40.25 33.22 -4.42
C ASN A 657 41.12 32.39 -3.42
N GLU A 658 41.39 32.90 -2.22
CA GLU A 658 42.21 32.22 -1.19
C GLU A 658 41.34 31.46 -0.17
N ALA A 659 40.04 31.44 -0.34
CA ALA A 659 39.09 30.81 0.61
C ALA A 659 39.40 29.34 0.87
N THR A 660 39.73 28.58 -0.16
CA THR A 660 40.09 27.16 -0.04
C THR A 660 41.35 26.97 0.79
N GLU A 661 42.41 27.72 0.52
CA GLU A 661 43.66 27.64 1.28
C GLU A 661 43.47 28.07 2.72
N ALA A 662 42.68 29.12 2.96
CA ALA A 662 42.38 29.59 4.29
C ALA A 662 41.60 28.57 5.14
N LEU A 663 40.67 27.82 4.52
CA LEU A 663 39.93 26.74 5.17
C LEU A 663 40.86 25.53 5.45
N LEU A 664 41.69 25.14 4.49
CA LEU A 664 42.67 24.04 4.66
C LEU A 664 43.62 24.31 5.79
N ALA A 665 44.09 25.57 5.96
CA ALA A 665 45.02 25.97 7.03
C ALA A 665 44.47 25.72 8.45
N ILE A 666 43.14 25.78 8.64
CA ILE A 666 42.54 25.57 9.95
C ILE A 666 41.90 24.20 10.10
N ALA A 667 41.63 23.48 9.01
CA ALA A 667 40.91 22.21 9.01
C ALA A 667 41.60 21.12 9.84
N GLU A 668 42.94 21.11 9.87
CA GLU A 668 43.71 20.15 10.68
C GLU A 668 43.48 20.31 12.19
N ASN A 669 43.14 21.52 12.66
CA ASN A 669 42.88 21.80 14.08
C ASN A 669 41.58 21.13 14.57
N TYR A 670 40.71 20.73 13.64
CA TYR A 670 39.42 20.08 13.93
C TYR A 670 39.48 18.55 13.70
N ARG A 671 40.62 18.00 13.24
CA ARG A 671 40.81 16.55 13.10
C ARG A 671 40.88 15.88 14.47
N GLY A 672 39.94 15.01 14.78
CA GLY A 672 39.98 14.16 15.97
C GLY A 672 39.07 14.55 17.12
N GLY A 673 38.27 15.60 16.98
CA GLY A 673 37.19 15.90 17.91
C GLY A 673 35.93 15.13 17.53
N SER A 674 35.74 13.94 18.10
CA SER A 674 34.42 13.27 18.06
C SER A 674 33.46 13.99 19.00
N THR A 675 32.74 14.97 18.54
CA THR A 675 31.51 15.43 19.17
C THR A 675 30.27 14.68 18.65
N GLY A 676 30.49 13.49 18.12
CA GLY A 676 29.40 12.56 17.95
C GLY A 676 29.02 11.97 19.28
N GLN A 677 28.17 12.61 20.06
CA GLN A 677 27.34 11.87 20.99
C GLN A 677 26.54 10.88 20.11
N LYS A 678 26.99 9.62 20.09
CA LYS A 678 26.07 8.52 19.87
C LYS A 678 24.88 8.81 20.79
N LYS A 679 23.70 9.11 20.25
CA LYS A 679 22.48 8.84 21.00
C LYS A 679 22.60 7.37 21.37
N VAL A 680 22.94 7.13 22.62
CA VAL A 680 22.88 5.80 23.21
C VAL A 680 21.42 5.40 22.97
N GLU A 681 21.18 4.28 22.29
CA GLU A 681 19.87 3.64 22.32
C GLU A 681 19.36 3.75 23.75
N ASP A 682 18.16 4.23 23.94
CA ASP A 682 17.57 4.26 25.28
C ASP A 682 17.32 2.82 25.73
N LEU A 683 18.37 2.22 26.27
CA LEU A 683 18.35 0.90 26.86
C LEU A 683 17.93 0.93 28.34
N SER A 684 17.37 2.05 28.83
CA SER A 684 16.89 2.16 30.20
C SER A 684 15.89 1.05 30.59
N TRP A 685 15.10 0.58 29.59
CA TRP A 685 14.20 -0.56 29.77
C TRP A 685 14.96 -1.89 30.07
N ARG A 686 16.24 -1.99 29.71
CA ARG A 686 17.08 -3.15 30.03
C ARG A 686 17.41 -3.25 31.52
N GLU A 687 17.30 -2.17 32.27
CA GLU A 687 17.50 -2.14 33.74
C GLU A 687 16.30 -2.70 34.53
N GLN A 688 15.18 -2.94 33.83
CA GLN A 688 13.98 -3.51 34.45
C GLN A 688 14.12 -5.02 34.71
N ASP A 689 13.21 -5.55 35.52
CA ASP A 689 13.12 -7.01 35.73
C ASP A 689 12.85 -7.74 34.41
N VAL A 690 13.36 -8.96 34.28
CA VAL A 690 13.29 -9.74 33.04
C VAL A 690 11.86 -9.90 32.49
N ASN A 691 10.85 -10.05 33.36
CA ASN A 691 9.46 -10.15 32.96
C ASN A 691 8.98 -8.87 32.28
N LYS A 692 9.39 -7.69 32.80
CA LYS A 692 9.07 -6.40 32.19
C LYS A 692 9.85 -6.15 30.90
N ARG A 693 11.05 -6.70 30.77
CA ARG A 693 11.81 -6.65 29.53
C ARG A 693 11.15 -7.48 28.43
N LEU A 694 10.64 -8.66 28.77
CA LEU A 694 9.88 -9.50 27.85
C LEU A 694 8.58 -8.84 27.41
N GLU A 695 7.81 -8.27 28.35
CA GLU A 695 6.60 -7.49 28.02
C GLU A 695 6.94 -6.32 27.10
N HIS A 696 7.97 -5.55 27.40
CA HIS A 696 8.41 -4.43 26.57
C HIS A 696 8.82 -4.87 25.17
N ALA A 697 9.60 -5.96 25.08
CA ALA A 697 10.04 -6.51 23.82
C ALA A 697 8.84 -6.96 22.94
N LEU A 698 7.82 -7.59 23.54
CA LEU A 698 6.60 -7.98 22.85
C LEU A 698 5.81 -6.78 22.36
N VAL A 699 5.54 -5.80 23.23
CA VAL A 699 4.76 -4.60 22.88
C VAL A 699 5.45 -3.76 21.81
N LYS A 700 6.78 -3.65 21.85
CA LYS A 700 7.57 -2.88 20.87
C LYS A 700 8.04 -3.68 19.66
N GLY A 701 7.84 -4.99 19.67
CA GLY A 701 8.28 -5.87 18.60
C GLY A 701 9.81 -5.98 18.48
N ILE A 702 10.54 -5.95 19.60
CA ILE A 702 12.01 -5.98 19.65
C ILE A 702 12.48 -7.43 19.71
N THR A 703 13.23 -7.89 18.71
CA THR A 703 13.76 -9.26 18.66
C THR A 703 15.17 -9.39 19.20
N THR A 704 15.95 -8.31 19.25
CA THR A 704 17.41 -8.30 19.53
C THR A 704 17.79 -9.00 20.83
N PHE A 705 16.98 -8.86 21.89
CA PHE A 705 17.31 -9.40 23.21
C PHE A 705 16.38 -10.54 23.65
N ILE A 706 15.43 -10.92 22.79
CA ILE A 706 14.33 -11.80 23.22
C ILE A 706 14.84 -13.19 23.65
N VAL A 707 15.81 -13.74 22.97
CA VAL A 707 16.37 -15.06 23.29
C VAL A 707 17.12 -15.02 24.63
N GLU A 708 17.93 -13.97 24.86
CA GLU A 708 18.68 -13.81 26.13
C GLU A 708 17.73 -13.59 27.31
N ASP A 709 16.71 -12.74 27.16
CA ASP A 709 15.73 -12.44 28.18
C ASP A 709 14.83 -13.67 28.47
N THR A 710 14.48 -14.42 27.43
CA THR A 710 13.73 -15.68 27.59
C THR A 710 14.54 -16.72 28.32
N GLU A 711 15.85 -16.83 28.03
CA GLU A 711 16.75 -17.74 28.77
C GLU A 711 16.91 -17.33 30.24
N GLU A 712 17.08 -16.04 30.52
CA GLU A 712 17.12 -15.54 31.88
C GLU A 712 15.82 -15.83 32.65
N ALA A 713 14.68 -15.63 32.00
CA ALA A 713 13.38 -15.95 32.60
C ALA A 713 13.23 -17.47 32.83
N ARG A 714 13.68 -18.31 31.89
CA ARG A 714 13.67 -19.76 32.00
C ARG A 714 14.47 -20.24 33.20
N GLN A 715 15.66 -19.67 33.43
CA GLN A 715 16.51 -20.03 34.59
C GLN A 715 15.92 -19.64 35.94
N ARG A 716 15.00 -18.68 35.95
CA ARG A 716 14.30 -18.24 37.17
C ARG A 716 12.98 -18.98 37.41
N ALA A 717 12.41 -19.54 36.34
CA ALA A 717 11.15 -20.27 36.40
C ALA A 717 11.36 -21.71 36.94
N GLU A 718 10.37 -22.24 37.62
CA GLU A 718 10.39 -23.66 38.07
C GLU A 718 10.34 -24.63 36.89
N ARG A 719 9.66 -24.26 35.79
CA ARG A 719 9.54 -25.01 34.57
C ARG A 719 9.62 -24.09 33.37
N PRO A 720 10.19 -24.53 32.22
CA PRO A 720 10.26 -23.72 31.01
C PRO A 720 8.90 -23.21 30.53
N ILE A 721 7.85 -24.01 30.65
CA ILE A 721 6.47 -23.66 30.25
C ILE A 721 5.93 -22.45 31.01
N HIS A 722 6.32 -22.24 32.26
CA HIS A 722 5.88 -21.08 33.06
C HIS A 722 6.35 -19.73 32.50
N VAL A 723 7.39 -19.72 31.67
CA VAL A 723 7.80 -18.50 30.96
C VAL A 723 6.79 -18.14 29.88
N ILE A 724 6.22 -19.13 29.21
CA ILE A 724 5.17 -18.93 28.21
C ILE A 724 3.88 -18.50 28.91
N GLU A 725 3.41 -19.30 29.89
CA GLU A 725 2.14 -19.07 30.60
C GLU A 725 2.13 -17.81 31.47
N GLY A 726 3.28 -17.28 31.81
CA GLY A 726 3.47 -16.05 32.60
C GLY A 726 3.88 -14.87 31.72
N PRO A 727 5.16 -14.44 31.80
CA PRO A 727 5.58 -13.15 31.26
C PRO A 727 5.37 -12.97 29.75
N LEU A 728 5.43 -14.05 28.97
CA LEU A 728 5.19 -13.96 27.52
C LEU A 728 3.69 -13.79 27.21
N MET A 729 2.83 -14.54 27.88
CA MET A 729 1.38 -14.36 27.76
C MET A 729 0.91 -13.03 28.30
N ASP A 730 1.45 -12.56 29.42
CA ASP A 730 1.14 -11.24 29.98
C ASP A 730 1.47 -10.14 28.97
N GLY A 731 2.61 -10.24 28.31
CA GLY A 731 3.00 -9.30 27.25
C GLY A 731 2.05 -9.34 26.05
N MET A 732 1.64 -10.52 25.61
CA MET A 732 0.68 -10.68 24.50
C MET A 732 -0.73 -10.21 24.89
N ASN A 733 -1.15 -10.35 26.12
CA ASN A 733 -2.41 -9.78 26.63
C ASN A 733 -2.39 -8.25 26.51
N VAL A 734 -1.27 -7.60 26.89
CA VAL A 734 -1.12 -6.15 26.71
C VAL A 734 -1.21 -5.75 25.22
N VAL A 735 -0.61 -6.54 24.32
CA VAL A 735 -0.72 -6.33 22.86
C VAL A 735 -2.18 -6.43 22.43
N GLY A 736 -2.90 -7.46 22.90
CA GLY A 736 -4.33 -7.66 22.61
C GLY A 736 -5.20 -6.49 23.10
N ASP A 737 -4.96 -6.01 24.33
CA ASP A 737 -5.69 -4.87 24.88
C ASP A 737 -5.41 -3.57 24.10
N LEU A 738 -4.16 -3.36 23.68
CA LEU A 738 -3.78 -2.21 22.85
C LEU A 738 -4.42 -2.27 21.45
N PHE A 739 -4.48 -3.45 20.88
CA PHE A 739 -5.15 -3.68 19.58
C PHE A 739 -6.66 -3.45 19.70
N GLY A 740 -7.32 -4.06 20.69
CA GLY A 740 -8.76 -3.88 20.93
C GLY A 740 -9.15 -2.44 21.25
N ALA A 741 -8.24 -1.67 21.86
CA ALA A 741 -8.44 -0.24 22.13
C ALA A 741 -8.09 0.68 20.95
N GLY A 742 -7.75 0.14 19.77
CA GLY A 742 -7.35 0.91 18.59
C GLY A 742 -6.02 1.66 18.72
N LYS A 743 -5.20 1.31 19.74
CA LYS A 743 -3.88 1.92 20.00
C LYS A 743 -2.73 1.18 19.31
N MET A 744 -3.01 0.03 18.76
CA MET A 744 -2.11 -0.80 17.99
C MET A 744 -2.86 -1.31 16.75
N PHE A 745 -2.21 -1.45 15.60
CA PHE A 745 -2.83 -1.92 14.38
C PHE A 745 -2.18 -3.24 13.90
N LEU A 746 -2.82 -3.94 12.98
CA LEU A 746 -2.50 -5.32 12.64
C LEU A 746 -1.01 -5.60 12.32
N PRO A 747 -0.29 -4.83 11.48
CA PRO A 747 1.13 -5.04 11.25
C PRO A 747 1.99 -5.00 12.53
N GLN A 748 1.62 -4.19 13.53
CA GLN A 748 2.31 -4.16 14.83
C GLN A 748 2.04 -5.44 15.64
N VAL A 749 0.81 -5.98 15.59
CA VAL A 749 0.47 -7.25 16.26
C VAL A 749 1.25 -8.41 15.63
N VAL A 750 1.37 -8.44 14.31
CA VAL A 750 2.17 -9.44 13.58
C VAL A 750 3.65 -9.38 14.00
N LYS A 751 4.18 -8.17 14.19
CA LYS A 751 5.54 -7.97 14.69
C LYS A 751 5.70 -8.52 16.13
N SER A 752 4.75 -8.26 17.01
CA SER A 752 4.72 -8.81 18.37
C SER A 752 4.64 -10.34 18.38
N ALA A 753 3.82 -10.92 17.50
CA ALA A 753 3.71 -12.38 17.33
C ALA A 753 5.04 -13.01 16.90
N ARG A 754 5.84 -12.34 16.07
CA ARG A 754 7.19 -12.78 15.69
C ARG A 754 8.12 -12.85 16.89
N VAL A 755 8.10 -11.84 17.77
CA VAL A 755 8.90 -11.81 19.01
C VAL A 755 8.49 -12.99 19.91
N MET A 756 7.18 -13.20 20.10
CA MET A 756 6.64 -14.34 20.85
C MET A 756 7.14 -15.68 20.31
N LYS A 757 7.09 -15.84 18.99
CA LYS A 757 7.50 -17.08 18.34
C LYS A 757 8.99 -17.38 18.51
N GLN A 758 9.86 -16.38 18.47
CA GLN A 758 11.28 -16.56 18.74
C GLN A 758 11.53 -16.98 20.19
N ALA A 759 10.82 -16.38 21.15
CA ALA A 759 10.90 -16.77 22.56
C ALA A 759 10.46 -18.22 22.76
N VAL A 760 9.33 -18.61 22.20
CA VAL A 760 8.79 -19.99 22.28
C VAL A 760 9.73 -20.98 21.61
N ALA A 761 10.26 -20.67 20.43
CA ALA A 761 11.21 -21.54 19.73
C ALA A 761 12.47 -21.82 20.56
N HIS A 762 12.94 -20.83 21.33
CA HIS A 762 14.05 -21.03 22.27
C HIS A 762 13.66 -21.98 23.44
N LEU A 763 12.42 -21.96 23.90
CA LEU A 763 11.95 -22.77 25.03
C LEU A 763 11.59 -24.20 24.64
N ILE A 764 11.19 -24.47 23.41
CA ILE A 764 10.74 -25.79 22.93
C ILE A 764 11.74 -26.91 23.27
N PRO A 765 13.07 -26.82 23.02
CA PRO A 765 14.00 -27.90 23.34
C PRO A 765 13.99 -28.26 24.84
N PHE A 766 13.92 -27.25 25.70
CA PHE A 766 13.89 -27.47 27.17
C PHE A 766 12.56 -28.03 27.64
N ILE A 767 11.46 -27.65 26.99
CA ILE A 767 10.13 -28.25 27.27
C ILE A 767 10.11 -29.70 26.80
N GLU A 768 10.77 -30.00 25.67
CA GLU A 768 10.86 -31.36 25.18
C GLU A 768 11.78 -32.27 26.02
N GLU A 769 12.85 -31.71 26.58
CA GLU A 769 13.73 -32.42 27.51
C GLU A 769 13.01 -32.77 28.84
N GLU A 770 12.03 -31.97 29.27
CA GLU A 770 11.20 -32.26 30.42
C GLU A 770 10.09 -33.30 30.13
N LYS A 771 9.87 -33.65 28.85
CA LYS A 771 8.83 -34.56 28.36
C LYS A 771 9.08 -36.07 28.66
N ASP A 772 9.80 -36.41 29.71
CA ASP A 772 9.72 -37.80 30.24
C ASP A 772 8.35 -38.12 30.89
N GLY A 773 7.35 -37.26 30.70
CA GLY A 773 5.96 -37.47 31.11
C GLY A 773 5.09 -36.22 30.85
N ASP A 774 4.15 -36.32 29.93
CA ASP A 774 2.95 -35.52 29.75
C ASP A 774 3.09 -33.98 29.82
N VAL A 775 3.64 -33.30 28.80
CA VAL A 775 3.30 -31.93 28.53
C VAL A 775 2.18 -31.89 27.50
N GLN A 776 0.95 -31.69 27.95
CA GLN A 776 -0.20 -31.43 27.11
C GLN A 776 -0.06 -30.02 26.54
N SER A 777 -0.27 -29.84 25.21
CA SER A 777 -0.59 -28.54 24.61
C SER A 777 -1.81 -27.97 25.33
N ASN A 778 -2.02 -26.64 25.29
CA ASN A 778 -3.22 -26.02 25.85
C ASN A 778 -4.51 -26.52 25.16
N GLY A 779 -4.38 -27.27 24.06
CA GLY A 779 -5.39 -27.88 23.23
C GLY A 779 -4.99 -27.91 21.76
N LYS A 780 -5.72 -28.69 20.97
CA LYS A 780 -5.60 -28.76 19.53
C LYS A 780 -6.69 -27.94 18.86
N ILE A 781 -6.30 -27.02 17.99
CA ILE A 781 -7.23 -26.15 17.26
C ILE A 781 -7.09 -26.43 15.78
N LEU A 782 -8.18 -26.82 15.14
CA LEU A 782 -8.23 -26.91 13.69
C LEU A 782 -8.73 -25.60 13.12
N MET A 783 -8.00 -25.04 12.16
CA MET A 783 -8.36 -23.79 11.48
C MET A 783 -8.67 -24.07 10.01
N ALA A 784 -9.77 -23.52 9.52
CA ALA A 784 -10.15 -23.64 8.12
C ALA A 784 -10.86 -22.38 7.65
N THR A 785 -10.58 -21.93 6.44
CA THR A 785 -11.47 -21.03 5.70
C THR A 785 -12.52 -21.89 5.01
N VAL A 786 -13.78 -21.60 5.30
CA VAL A 786 -14.91 -22.45 4.87
C VAL A 786 -15.06 -22.49 3.35
N LYS A 787 -15.78 -23.51 2.86
CA LYS A 787 -16.11 -23.66 1.46
C LYS A 787 -16.73 -22.38 0.89
N GLY A 788 -16.31 -22.00 -0.30
CA GLY A 788 -16.78 -20.77 -0.97
C GLY A 788 -16.03 -19.52 -0.56
N ASP A 789 -15.03 -19.60 0.33
CA ASP A 789 -14.22 -18.47 0.75
C ASP A 789 -12.72 -18.78 0.65
N VAL A 790 -11.99 -17.80 0.17
CA VAL A 790 -10.54 -17.89 -0.09
C VAL A 790 -9.73 -16.90 0.75
N HIS A 791 -10.39 -16.11 1.59
CA HIS A 791 -9.77 -15.08 2.40
C HIS A 791 -9.17 -15.66 3.67
N ASP A 792 -7.91 -16.05 3.62
CA ASP A 792 -7.22 -16.77 4.69
C ASP A 792 -6.27 -15.93 5.55
N ILE A 793 -6.03 -14.67 5.19
CA ILE A 793 -5.04 -13.81 5.87
C ILE A 793 -5.38 -13.68 7.36
N GLY A 794 -6.63 -13.37 7.68
CA GLY A 794 -7.10 -13.27 9.07
C GLY A 794 -6.94 -14.59 9.82
N LYS A 795 -7.31 -15.71 9.20
CA LYS A 795 -7.16 -17.06 9.74
C LYS A 795 -5.69 -17.37 10.05
N ASN A 796 -4.79 -17.10 9.11
CA ASN A 796 -3.37 -17.38 9.25
C ASN A 796 -2.76 -16.59 10.41
N ILE A 797 -3.15 -15.32 10.58
CA ILE A 797 -2.70 -14.49 11.70
C ILE A 797 -3.19 -15.04 13.03
N VAL A 798 -4.48 -15.39 13.14
CA VAL A 798 -5.06 -15.98 14.35
C VAL A 798 -4.39 -17.32 14.65
N GLY A 799 -4.17 -18.17 13.65
CA GLY A 799 -3.47 -19.44 13.80
C GLY A 799 -2.06 -19.29 14.38
N VAL A 800 -1.31 -18.28 13.91
CA VAL A 800 0.02 -17.97 14.45
C VAL A 800 -0.05 -17.53 15.90
N VAL A 801 -0.98 -16.66 16.24
CA VAL A 801 -1.18 -16.19 17.62
C VAL A 801 -1.52 -17.36 18.53
N LEU A 802 -2.41 -18.24 18.12
CA LEU A 802 -2.78 -19.46 18.87
C LEU A 802 -1.58 -20.41 19.04
N ALA A 803 -0.80 -20.65 17.97
CA ALA A 803 0.42 -21.46 18.05
C ALA A 803 1.45 -20.84 19.01
N CYS A 804 1.58 -19.52 19.03
CA CYS A 804 2.44 -18.79 19.97
C CYS A 804 1.94 -18.92 21.43
N ASN A 805 0.67 -19.22 21.63
CA ASN A 805 0.05 -19.44 22.93
C ASN A 805 -0.03 -20.92 23.31
N ASN A 806 0.84 -21.75 22.76
CA ASN A 806 0.99 -23.18 23.06
C ASN A 806 -0.23 -24.04 22.70
N PHE A 807 -1.02 -23.60 21.71
CA PHE A 807 -2.00 -24.48 21.05
C PHE A 807 -1.35 -25.21 19.88
N GLU A 808 -1.70 -26.45 19.68
CA GLU A 808 -1.39 -27.18 18.44
C GLU A 808 -2.39 -26.72 17.36
N VAL A 809 -1.94 -26.01 16.34
CA VAL A 809 -2.81 -25.48 15.28
C VAL A 809 -2.67 -26.35 14.03
N ILE A 810 -3.79 -26.89 13.57
CA ILE A 810 -3.91 -27.66 12.34
C ILE A 810 -4.62 -26.76 11.33
N ASP A 811 -3.92 -26.31 10.30
CA ASP A 811 -4.49 -25.45 9.26
C ASP A 811 -4.84 -26.28 8.02
N LEU A 812 -6.13 -26.30 7.67
CA LEU A 812 -6.65 -27.02 6.50
C LEU A 812 -6.62 -26.15 5.21
N GLY A 813 -6.26 -24.87 5.32
CA GLY A 813 -6.22 -23.95 4.18
C GLY A 813 -7.57 -23.29 3.91
N VAL A 814 -7.85 -23.05 2.63
CA VAL A 814 -9.04 -22.33 2.14
C VAL A 814 -10.01 -23.28 1.44
N MET A 815 -11.24 -22.82 1.19
CA MET A 815 -12.26 -23.56 0.44
C MET A 815 -12.55 -24.95 1.03
N VAL A 816 -12.49 -25.09 2.35
CA VAL A 816 -12.56 -26.43 2.99
C VAL A 816 -14.01 -26.86 3.19
N PRO A 817 -14.47 -27.97 2.56
CA PRO A 817 -15.81 -28.46 2.73
C PRO A 817 -16.10 -28.93 4.18
N CYS A 818 -17.34 -28.78 4.62
CA CYS A 818 -17.79 -29.18 5.94
C CYS A 818 -17.37 -30.62 6.33
N GLU A 819 -17.54 -31.57 5.42
CA GLU A 819 -17.19 -32.99 5.67
C GLU A 819 -15.71 -33.17 5.97
N LYS A 820 -14.83 -32.45 5.22
CA LYS A 820 -13.39 -32.49 5.41
C LYS A 820 -12.98 -31.85 6.73
N ILE A 821 -13.61 -30.74 7.12
CA ILE A 821 -13.39 -30.09 8.42
C ILE A 821 -13.74 -31.06 9.56
N LEU A 822 -14.93 -31.64 9.53
CA LEU A 822 -15.40 -32.55 10.57
C LEU A 822 -14.64 -33.89 10.60
N GLN A 823 -14.22 -34.38 9.44
CA GLN A 823 -13.39 -35.56 9.34
C GLN A 823 -12.01 -35.32 9.96
N ALA A 824 -11.33 -34.27 9.57
CA ALA A 824 -10.03 -33.89 10.10
C ALA A 824 -10.11 -33.62 11.62
N ALA A 825 -11.17 -32.96 12.08
CA ALA A 825 -11.39 -32.69 13.49
C ALA A 825 -11.49 -33.99 14.31
N LYS A 826 -12.13 -35.05 13.79
CA LYS A 826 -12.22 -36.37 14.43
C LYS A 826 -10.91 -37.13 14.36
N GLU A 827 -10.23 -37.12 13.20
CA GLU A 827 -8.97 -37.86 13.01
C GLU A 827 -7.87 -37.33 13.90
N GLU A 828 -7.78 -35.99 14.01
CA GLU A 828 -6.77 -35.30 14.81
C GLU A 828 -7.18 -35.12 16.27
N ASN A 829 -8.43 -35.46 16.62
CA ASN A 829 -9.00 -35.29 17.96
C ASN A 829 -8.80 -33.86 18.49
N VAL A 830 -9.30 -32.87 17.76
CA VAL A 830 -9.15 -31.44 18.10
C VAL A 830 -10.14 -31.03 19.18
N ASP A 831 -9.76 -30.06 19.99
CA ASP A 831 -10.59 -29.49 21.06
C ASP A 831 -11.49 -28.36 20.54
N ILE A 832 -11.02 -27.62 19.52
CA ILE A 832 -11.72 -26.46 18.97
C ILE A 832 -11.60 -26.47 17.44
N ILE A 833 -12.68 -26.13 16.77
CA ILE A 833 -12.69 -25.83 15.33
C ILE A 833 -12.84 -24.33 15.15
N GLY A 834 -11.82 -23.70 14.57
CA GLY A 834 -11.82 -22.29 14.18
C GLY A 834 -12.18 -22.14 12.71
N LEU A 835 -13.30 -21.47 12.43
CA LEU A 835 -13.76 -21.21 11.08
C LEU A 835 -13.47 -19.77 10.71
N SER A 836 -12.99 -19.53 9.49
CA SER A 836 -12.76 -18.22 8.92
C SER A 836 -13.60 -18.04 7.66
N GLY A 837 -14.07 -16.82 7.45
CA GLY A 837 -14.75 -16.38 6.25
C GLY A 837 -14.90 -14.88 6.26
N LEU A 838 -14.77 -14.25 5.10
CA LEU A 838 -14.87 -12.81 4.95
C LEU A 838 -16.13 -12.38 4.18
N ILE A 839 -16.59 -13.22 3.26
CA ILE A 839 -17.73 -12.90 2.40
C ILE A 839 -19.03 -13.44 2.99
N THR A 840 -20.15 -12.80 2.65
CA THR A 840 -21.46 -13.14 3.21
C THR A 840 -21.82 -14.63 3.05
N PRO A 841 -21.57 -15.32 1.91
CA PRO A 841 -21.86 -16.75 1.79
C PRO A 841 -21.11 -17.65 2.77
N SER A 842 -19.95 -17.20 3.26
CA SER A 842 -19.15 -17.99 4.21
C SER A 842 -19.85 -18.19 5.55
N LEU A 843 -20.72 -17.26 5.92
CA LEU A 843 -21.49 -17.36 7.17
C LEU A 843 -22.47 -18.53 7.14
N ASP A 844 -23.12 -18.78 6.00
CA ASP A 844 -24.01 -19.93 5.82
C ASP A 844 -23.24 -21.25 5.94
N GLU A 845 -22.03 -21.31 5.38
CA GLU A 845 -21.16 -22.48 5.50
C GLU A 845 -20.68 -22.68 6.95
N MET A 846 -20.38 -21.61 7.69
CA MET A 846 -20.04 -21.73 9.13
C MET A 846 -21.22 -22.26 9.94
N VAL A 847 -22.44 -21.77 9.68
CA VAL A 847 -23.67 -22.26 10.30
C VAL A 847 -23.91 -23.72 9.91
N HIS A 848 -23.67 -24.10 8.66
CA HIS A 848 -23.78 -25.48 8.20
C HIS A 848 -22.78 -26.38 8.93
N VAL A 849 -21.52 -26.01 9.07
CA VAL A 849 -20.52 -26.77 9.84
C VAL A 849 -20.99 -26.96 11.29
N ALA A 850 -21.44 -25.87 11.94
CA ALA A 850 -21.91 -25.94 13.32
C ALA A 850 -23.15 -26.89 13.48
N SER A 851 -24.08 -26.80 12.51
CA SER A 851 -25.27 -27.68 12.49
C SER A 851 -24.90 -29.13 12.27
N GLU A 852 -23.95 -29.43 11.40
CA GLU A 852 -23.43 -30.76 11.15
C GLU A 852 -22.66 -31.33 12.36
N MET A 853 -21.89 -30.47 13.07
CA MET A 853 -21.25 -30.84 14.35
C MET A 853 -22.31 -31.29 15.34
N GLN A 854 -23.39 -30.52 15.51
CA GLN A 854 -24.49 -30.86 16.41
C GLN A 854 -25.19 -32.15 15.98
N ARG A 855 -25.44 -32.32 14.67
CA ARG A 855 -26.06 -33.55 14.13
C ARG A 855 -25.20 -34.78 14.36
N GLN A 856 -23.89 -34.65 14.37
CA GLN A 856 -22.92 -35.73 14.59
C GLN A 856 -22.49 -35.91 16.06
N ASP A 857 -23.14 -35.18 16.97
CA ASP A 857 -22.89 -35.21 18.42
C ASP A 857 -21.43 -34.87 18.79
N MET A 858 -20.87 -33.94 18.05
CA MET A 858 -19.55 -33.35 18.31
C MET A 858 -19.74 -32.09 19.18
N HIS A 859 -19.30 -32.18 20.45
CA HIS A 859 -19.44 -31.12 21.46
C HIS A 859 -18.11 -30.48 21.77
#